data_41f248c7b6c155b290890d22e64ca882
#
_entry.id   41f248c7b6c155b290890d22e64ca882
#
_cell.length_a   1.000
_cell.length_b   1.000
_cell.length_c   1.000
_cell.angle_alpha   90.00
_cell.angle_beta   90.00
_cell.angle_gamma   90.00
#
_symmetry.space_group_name_H-M   'P 1'
#
loop_
_entity.id
_entity.type
_entity.pdbx_description
1 polymer ?
#
loop_
_entity_poly.entity_id
_entity_poly.type
_entity_poly.pdbx_seq_one_letter_code
_entity_poly.pdbx_strand_id
1 'polypeptide(L)'
;VCSSDLVEVIRPGIVWGNKSLPGSEKLCLSPKCVLQAMTFSSFIDDKANPCSDFYQYACGGFTSQMEKLGFPSGYSVRSELDESNLKLSFTVLENDIVGDSKSAEYKAKKLFNVCNNDFDNDLKGSKLVVDIINKLGGLDLFGTFDESKWQLSAAVEKSHTDYMSSSYFKIGFQESISEPSKNILKISRSGLGLYDPKSYYSPLLEHNLNAYELLIKTVMTLLVRDAGTNASEEDIDKFVSDVIMEESDLARAYSKSPDFDPEEIPLKTWTSLCPQINWRKLLEGILGQGNVNDDTMIYSTDRLYAKELSMVLGIIPSKRVYHHYITWMLVFDYVQGLGWEYVQAYREFRSSLLRKEVFPNRKEYCRRVVDGVMPYLLDHLFINNVFNDDNLVSVKIISKMLDDTYLPYIKFWVSNKDIPEAENKLKSLVKNIGYPSWMKLPAKLNALYDPLIINETDYFQTLINAAQFKRGQIRDAILNPRNDEDWNIDIMRAREVYNPSENKIIYPAGILRMPFYDKDNKVYINFGAIGSSLSKDIASSINKPGKDYDSTGAKRNWWSSETQATYDKFETCLQDKLPDQVSVKKTDGTVVEVPVPKKSFASQASQEVYAVDMALSAYITATGGGGELPIPGLKYSSARQLFFIAYAQSQCIYYDPDQLVNMIKFRRLPLSVKVDLIAKNSATFQSEFLCNGIGARPPPGCTLRK
;
A
#
# COMPACT_ATOMS: atom_id res chain seq x y z
N VAL A 1 4.33 6.96 -30.67
CA VAL A 1 4.40 8.09 -31.61
C VAL A 1 5.36 9.06 -30.97
N CYS A 2 6.61 9.05 -31.41
CA CYS A 2 7.56 10.12 -31.08
C CYS A 2 7.04 11.37 -31.80
N SER A 3 6.47 12.29 -31.07
CA SER A 3 6.12 13.59 -31.53
C SER A 3 7.41 14.41 -31.67
N SER A 4 7.63 14.96 -32.85
CA SER A 4 8.72 15.88 -33.20
C SER A 4 8.68 17.21 -32.43
N ASP A 5 7.77 17.39 -31.51
CA ASP A 5 7.51 18.66 -30.82
C ASP A 5 8.28 18.82 -29.49
N LEU A 6 9.13 17.87 -29.13
CA LEU A 6 9.99 17.93 -27.93
C LEU A 6 11.30 18.71 -28.12
N VAL A 7 11.54 19.25 -29.29
CA VAL A 7 12.78 19.99 -29.62
C VAL A 7 12.71 21.49 -29.28
N GLU A 8 11.53 22.04 -29.01
CA GLU A 8 11.37 23.50 -28.81
C GLU A 8 11.31 23.99 -27.36
N VAL A 9 11.52 23.14 -26.36
CA VAL A 9 11.59 23.57 -24.94
C VAL A 9 13.02 23.66 -24.40
N ILE A 10 14.02 23.75 -25.26
CA ILE A 10 15.36 24.16 -24.83
C ILE A 10 15.32 25.68 -24.69
N ARG A 11 15.30 26.19 -23.46
CA ARG A 11 15.40 27.64 -23.18
C ARG A 11 16.60 28.20 -23.94
N PRO A 12 16.42 29.30 -24.72
CA PRO A 12 17.53 29.98 -25.38
C PRO A 12 18.40 30.64 -24.29
N GLY A 13 19.55 30.04 -24.00
CA GLY A 13 20.49 30.55 -23.02
C GLY A 13 21.64 29.60 -22.67
N ILE A 14 21.58 28.33 -23.08
CA ILE A 14 22.73 27.44 -22.94
C ILE A 14 23.61 27.61 -24.18
N VAL A 15 24.51 28.60 -24.11
CA VAL A 15 25.59 28.76 -25.09
C VAL A 15 26.61 27.65 -24.81
N TRP A 16 26.68 26.69 -25.72
CA TRP A 16 27.79 25.71 -25.77
C TRP A 16 29.07 26.42 -26.21
N GLY A 17 29.63 27.22 -25.31
CA GLY A 17 30.91 27.91 -25.54
C GLY A 17 32.06 27.00 -25.13
N ASN A 18 32.89 26.60 -26.10
CA ASN A 18 34.23 26.09 -25.89
C ASN A 18 35.10 27.16 -25.21
N LYS A 19 34.96 27.30 -23.90
CA LYS A 19 35.96 27.94 -23.03
C LYS A 19 36.14 27.04 -21.82
N SER A 20 37.29 26.39 -21.76
CA SER A 20 37.77 25.71 -20.56
C SER A 20 37.90 26.73 -19.44
N LEU A 21 36.88 26.75 -18.56
CA LEU A 21 37.01 27.40 -17.25
C LEU A 21 37.99 26.56 -16.42
N PRO A 22 38.86 27.14 -15.64
CA PRO A 22 39.71 26.40 -14.69
C PRO A 22 38.80 25.73 -13.67
N GLY A 23 38.78 24.37 -13.69
CA GLY A 23 37.89 23.55 -12.85
C GLY A 23 36.73 22.90 -13.60
N SER A 24 36.75 22.78 -14.94
CA SER A 24 35.72 22.04 -15.69
C SER A 24 35.81 20.57 -15.34
N GLU A 25 35.04 20.12 -14.34
CA GLU A 25 34.76 18.71 -14.12
C GLU A 25 34.18 18.14 -15.43
N LYS A 26 34.73 17.04 -15.89
CA LYS A 26 34.17 16.36 -17.05
C LYS A 26 32.77 15.87 -16.67
N LEU A 27 31.75 16.31 -17.41
CA LEU A 27 30.36 15.93 -17.20
C LEU A 27 30.02 14.66 -18.01
N CYS A 28 29.10 13.84 -17.50
CA CYS A 28 28.51 12.75 -18.26
C CYS A 28 27.46 13.33 -19.23
N LEU A 29 27.76 13.28 -20.54
CA LEU A 29 26.90 13.78 -21.60
C LEU A 29 26.22 12.67 -22.41
N SER A 30 26.23 11.41 -21.91
CA SER A 30 25.46 10.35 -22.57
C SER A 30 23.95 10.66 -22.55
N PRO A 31 23.17 10.15 -23.53
CA PRO A 31 21.70 10.36 -23.54
C PRO A 31 21.03 9.99 -22.21
N LYS A 32 21.51 8.94 -21.54
CA LYS A 32 21.00 8.51 -20.23
C LYS A 32 21.28 9.56 -19.14
N CYS A 33 22.51 10.11 -19.10
CA CYS A 33 22.87 11.15 -18.12
C CYS A 33 22.08 12.44 -18.35
N VAL A 34 21.80 12.80 -19.59
CA VAL A 34 20.96 13.97 -19.92
C VAL A 34 19.52 13.74 -19.46
N LEU A 35 18.95 12.56 -19.72
CA LEU A 35 17.60 12.22 -19.25
C LEU A 35 17.52 12.22 -17.72
N GLN A 36 18.51 11.68 -17.03
CA GLN A 36 18.61 11.73 -15.57
C GLN A 36 18.66 13.18 -15.06
N ALA A 37 19.47 14.03 -15.69
CA ALA A 37 19.55 15.45 -15.33
C ALA A 37 18.21 16.17 -15.49
N MET A 38 17.46 15.88 -16.56
CA MET A 38 16.11 16.43 -16.78
C MET A 38 15.15 15.98 -15.66
N THR A 39 15.13 14.68 -15.31
CA THR A 39 14.28 14.14 -14.24
C THR A 39 14.62 14.81 -12.89
N PHE A 40 15.91 14.86 -12.53
CA PHE A 40 16.35 15.51 -11.30
C PHE A 40 15.94 16.98 -11.25
N SER A 41 16.20 17.72 -12.34
CA SER A 41 15.89 19.14 -12.44
C SER A 41 14.39 19.43 -12.34
N SER A 42 13.53 18.56 -12.86
CA SER A 42 12.07 18.75 -12.80
C SER A 42 11.51 18.68 -11.37
N PHE A 43 12.18 17.96 -10.46
CA PHE A 43 11.78 17.82 -9.05
C PHE A 43 12.37 18.90 -8.14
N ILE A 44 13.46 19.53 -8.55
CA ILE A 44 14.19 20.53 -7.74
C ILE A 44 13.45 21.87 -7.70
N ASP A 45 13.41 22.46 -6.52
CA ASP A 45 13.11 23.90 -6.30
C ASP A 45 14.40 24.65 -5.99
N ASP A 46 14.99 25.27 -7.00
CA ASP A 46 16.25 26.02 -6.88
C ASP A 46 16.18 27.24 -5.92
N LYS A 47 14.99 27.66 -5.52
CA LYS A 47 14.77 28.76 -4.59
C LYS A 47 14.93 28.32 -3.13
N ALA A 48 14.74 27.05 -2.85
CA ALA A 48 14.91 26.51 -1.51
C ALA A 48 16.40 26.32 -1.18
N ASN A 49 16.75 26.58 0.07
CA ASN A 49 18.11 26.33 0.55
C ASN A 49 18.22 24.90 1.08
N PRO A 50 19.04 24.01 0.50
CA PRO A 50 19.14 22.62 0.92
C PRO A 50 19.60 22.45 2.37
N CYS A 51 20.29 23.43 2.95
CA CYS A 51 20.76 23.37 4.34
C CYS A 51 19.66 23.67 5.37
N SER A 52 18.59 24.35 4.99
CA SER A 52 17.46 24.66 5.87
C SER A 52 16.24 23.78 5.61
N ASP A 53 15.95 23.48 4.34
CA ASP A 53 14.82 22.69 3.88
C ASP A 53 15.24 21.86 2.67
N PHE A 54 15.84 20.72 2.93
CA PHE A 54 16.36 19.84 1.89
C PHE A 54 15.26 19.14 1.13
N TYR A 55 14.14 18.81 1.82
CA TYR A 55 13.00 18.22 1.16
C TYR A 55 12.38 19.15 0.13
N GLN A 56 12.15 20.43 0.50
CA GLN A 56 11.62 21.41 -0.44
C GLN A 56 12.59 21.63 -1.61
N TYR A 57 13.89 21.68 -1.36
CA TYR A 57 14.88 21.76 -2.43
C TYR A 57 14.77 20.59 -3.40
N ALA A 58 14.75 19.35 -2.91
CA ALA A 58 14.80 18.14 -3.75
C ALA A 58 13.46 17.76 -4.39
N CYS A 59 12.32 18.06 -3.73
CA CYS A 59 10.98 17.61 -4.08
C CYS A 59 9.99 18.74 -4.43
N GLY A 60 10.36 20.01 -4.26
CA GLY A 60 9.42 21.14 -4.39
C GLY A 60 8.81 21.27 -5.79
N GLY A 61 9.58 20.93 -6.83
CA GLY A 61 9.06 20.86 -8.21
C GLY A 61 8.00 19.77 -8.37
N PHE A 62 8.24 18.56 -7.83
CA PHE A 62 7.28 17.47 -7.86
C PHE A 62 6.00 17.83 -7.12
N THR A 63 6.09 18.29 -5.87
CA THR A 63 4.91 18.62 -5.06
C THR A 63 4.06 19.72 -5.69
N SER A 64 4.70 20.77 -6.23
CA SER A 64 4.02 21.84 -6.95
C SER A 64 3.33 21.36 -8.24
N GLN A 65 3.93 20.40 -8.94
CA GLN A 65 3.31 19.81 -10.13
C GLN A 65 2.08 18.98 -9.78
N MET A 66 2.19 18.13 -8.74
CA MET A 66 1.07 17.29 -8.29
C MET A 66 -0.12 18.12 -7.79
N GLU A 67 0.16 19.21 -7.06
CA GLU A 67 -0.85 20.18 -6.63
C GLU A 67 -1.58 20.81 -7.81
N LYS A 68 -0.83 21.34 -8.79
CA LYS A 68 -1.40 22.00 -9.99
C LYS A 68 -2.23 21.05 -10.84
N LEU A 69 -1.83 19.80 -10.95
CA LEU A 69 -2.55 18.77 -11.69
C LEU A 69 -3.73 18.19 -10.87
N GLY A 70 -3.86 18.61 -9.61
CA GLY A 70 -4.95 18.20 -8.73
C GLY A 70 -4.91 16.72 -8.36
N PHE A 71 -3.71 16.14 -8.21
CA PHE A 71 -3.57 14.78 -7.68
C PHE A 71 -4.06 14.68 -6.23
N PRO A 72 -4.52 13.50 -5.80
CA PRO A 72 -4.96 13.31 -4.42
C PRO A 72 -3.79 13.48 -3.45
N SER A 73 -4.08 13.96 -2.25
CA SER A 73 -3.10 14.01 -1.18
C SER A 73 -2.56 12.61 -0.86
N GLY A 74 -1.27 12.51 -0.64
CA GLY A 74 -0.56 11.24 -0.50
C GLY A 74 -0.03 10.65 -1.81
N TYR A 75 -0.21 11.33 -2.95
CA TYR A 75 0.38 10.90 -4.22
C TYR A 75 1.90 11.07 -4.20
N SER A 76 2.62 10.03 -4.55
CA SER A 76 4.07 9.95 -4.42
C SER A 76 4.74 9.44 -5.70
N VAL A 77 6.04 9.57 -5.77
CA VAL A 77 6.87 8.96 -6.83
C VAL A 77 6.64 7.44 -6.92
N ARG A 78 6.35 6.77 -5.80
CA ARG A 78 5.97 5.36 -5.78
C ARG A 78 4.60 5.13 -6.43
N SER A 79 3.63 5.99 -6.14
CA SER A 79 2.30 5.94 -6.76
C SER A 79 2.36 6.11 -8.27
N GLU A 80 3.20 7.05 -8.75
CA GLU A 80 3.45 7.26 -10.17
C GLU A 80 4.07 6.03 -10.84
N LEU A 81 5.03 5.40 -10.17
CA LEU A 81 5.66 4.16 -10.67
C LEU A 81 4.66 2.99 -10.70
N ASP A 82 3.82 2.83 -9.66
CA ASP A 82 2.77 1.81 -9.62
C ASP A 82 1.78 1.97 -10.78
N GLU A 83 1.32 3.19 -11.03
CA GLU A 83 0.42 3.49 -12.15
C GLU A 83 1.10 3.21 -13.50
N SER A 84 2.38 3.57 -13.64
CA SER A 84 3.16 3.28 -14.85
C SER A 84 3.32 1.78 -15.08
N ASN A 85 3.65 1.02 -14.04
CA ASN A 85 3.81 -0.43 -14.11
C ASN A 85 2.48 -1.11 -14.53
N LEU A 86 1.39 -0.74 -13.89
CA LEU A 86 0.06 -1.25 -14.20
C LEU A 86 -0.32 -0.93 -15.65
N LYS A 87 -0.17 0.32 -16.07
CA LYS A 87 -0.49 0.74 -17.44
C LYS A 87 0.29 -0.03 -18.49
N LEU A 88 1.60 -0.27 -18.26
CA LEU A 88 2.44 -1.01 -19.21
C LEU A 88 2.02 -2.49 -19.28
N SER A 89 1.72 -3.13 -18.16
CA SER A 89 1.21 -4.51 -18.14
C SER A 89 -0.11 -4.63 -18.90
N PHE A 90 -1.00 -3.64 -18.76
CA PHE A 90 -2.25 -3.61 -19.51
C PHE A 90 -2.07 -3.33 -21.00
N THR A 91 -1.07 -2.58 -21.39
CA THR A 91 -0.77 -2.38 -22.82
C THR A 91 -0.45 -3.73 -23.50
N VAL A 92 0.21 -4.65 -22.78
CA VAL A 92 0.44 -6.00 -23.26
C VAL A 92 -0.86 -6.80 -23.39
N LEU A 93 -1.75 -6.68 -22.39
CA LEU A 93 -3.03 -7.38 -22.40
C LEU A 93 -4.00 -6.86 -23.47
N GLU A 94 -3.97 -5.56 -23.79
CA GLU A 94 -4.83 -4.94 -24.83
C GLU A 94 -4.41 -5.35 -26.25
N ASN A 95 -3.13 -5.69 -26.47
CA ASN A 95 -2.67 -6.23 -27.75
C ASN A 95 -3.32 -7.59 -28.02
N ASP A 96 -3.45 -7.97 -29.30
CA ASP A 96 -4.08 -9.22 -29.67
C ASP A 96 -3.31 -10.42 -29.15
N ILE A 97 -3.77 -10.94 -28.01
CA ILE A 97 -3.27 -12.20 -27.47
C ILE A 97 -3.91 -13.31 -28.29
N VAL A 98 -3.10 -13.91 -29.15
CA VAL A 98 -3.44 -15.15 -29.86
C VAL A 98 -3.03 -16.29 -28.93
N GLY A 99 -3.95 -16.80 -28.13
CA GLY A 99 -3.66 -17.85 -27.15
C GLY A 99 -4.74 -18.92 -27.10
N ASP A 100 -4.44 -20.03 -26.44
CA ASP A 100 -5.38 -21.09 -26.11
C ASP A 100 -6.50 -20.49 -25.22
N SER A 101 -7.75 -20.84 -25.54
CA SER A 101 -8.94 -20.41 -24.79
C SER A 101 -8.93 -20.76 -23.28
N LYS A 102 -8.06 -21.68 -22.87
CA LYS A 102 -7.83 -22.09 -21.48
C LYS A 102 -6.68 -21.32 -20.81
N SER A 103 -5.93 -20.50 -21.54
CA SER A 103 -4.82 -19.77 -20.95
C SER A 103 -5.31 -18.67 -19.97
N ALA A 104 -4.51 -18.37 -18.94
CA ALA A 104 -4.78 -17.30 -18.02
C ALA A 104 -4.88 -15.94 -18.74
N GLU A 105 -4.03 -15.72 -19.75
CA GLU A 105 -4.05 -14.50 -20.56
C GLU A 105 -5.37 -14.34 -21.32
N TYR A 106 -5.88 -15.41 -21.92
CA TYR A 106 -7.17 -15.39 -22.59
C TYR A 106 -8.31 -15.06 -21.61
N LYS A 107 -8.32 -15.69 -20.41
CA LYS A 107 -9.31 -15.41 -19.36
C LYS A 107 -9.28 -13.95 -18.92
N ALA A 108 -8.10 -13.38 -18.72
CA ALA A 108 -7.99 -11.97 -18.34
C ALA A 108 -8.49 -11.02 -19.43
N LYS A 109 -8.17 -11.30 -20.69
CA LYS A 109 -8.68 -10.52 -21.82
C LYS A 109 -10.21 -10.60 -21.91
N LYS A 110 -10.79 -11.78 -21.68
CA LYS A 110 -12.24 -11.97 -21.64
C LYS A 110 -12.88 -11.22 -20.46
N LEU A 111 -12.27 -11.30 -19.26
CA LEU A 111 -12.70 -10.54 -18.09
C LEU A 111 -12.70 -9.04 -18.38
N PHE A 112 -11.61 -8.52 -18.96
CA PHE A 112 -11.50 -7.12 -19.34
C PHE A 112 -12.59 -6.72 -20.37
N ASN A 113 -12.81 -7.53 -21.41
CA ASN A 113 -13.77 -7.25 -22.46
C ASN A 113 -15.21 -7.26 -21.95
N VAL A 114 -15.60 -8.28 -21.17
CA VAL A 114 -16.97 -8.35 -20.62
C VAL A 114 -17.22 -7.22 -19.61
N CYS A 115 -16.22 -6.86 -18.81
CA CYS A 115 -16.30 -5.70 -17.94
C CYS A 115 -16.49 -4.39 -18.73
N ASN A 116 -15.78 -4.22 -19.85
CA ASN A 116 -15.79 -2.99 -20.64
C ASN A 116 -16.96 -2.87 -21.61
N ASN A 117 -17.83 -3.87 -21.68
CA ASN A 117 -19.05 -3.86 -22.51
C ASN A 117 -20.22 -3.22 -21.73
N ASP A 118 -20.32 -1.90 -21.76
CA ASP A 118 -21.31 -1.13 -21.01
C ASP A 118 -22.75 -1.47 -21.42
N PHE A 119 -22.98 -1.69 -22.70
CA PHE A 119 -24.34 -1.93 -23.24
C PHE A 119 -24.98 -3.21 -22.68
N ASP A 120 -24.26 -4.34 -22.68
CA ASP A 120 -24.78 -5.60 -22.16
C ASP A 120 -24.90 -5.58 -20.63
N ASN A 121 -24.02 -4.82 -19.96
CA ASN A 121 -24.03 -4.68 -18.51
C ASN A 121 -25.24 -3.89 -18.01
N ASP A 122 -25.70 -2.87 -18.76
CA ASP A 122 -26.92 -2.12 -18.46
C ASP A 122 -28.19 -3.01 -18.51
N LEU A 123 -28.21 -3.94 -19.44
CA LEU A 123 -29.42 -4.79 -19.66
C LEU A 123 -29.57 -5.92 -18.64
N LYS A 124 -28.49 -6.37 -18.00
CA LYS A 124 -28.49 -7.64 -17.23
C LYS A 124 -28.16 -7.49 -15.74
N GLY A 125 -27.36 -6.50 -15.35
CA GLY A 125 -26.74 -6.43 -14.03
C GLY A 125 -27.75 -6.38 -12.87
N SER A 126 -28.76 -5.54 -12.93
CA SER A 126 -29.72 -5.32 -11.83
C SER A 126 -30.62 -6.53 -11.57
N LYS A 127 -31.01 -7.26 -12.59
CA LYS A 127 -31.86 -8.44 -12.40
C LYS A 127 -31.20 -9.52 -11.56
N LEU A 128 -29.93 -9.80 -11.80
CA LEU A 128 -29.21 -10.83 -11.04
C LEU A 128 -29.03 -10.44 -9.57
N VAL A 129 -28.79 -9.17 -9.25
CA VAL A 129 -28.68 -8.73 -7.86
C VAL A 129 -30.02 -8.81 -7.13
N VAL A 130 -31.14 -8.51 -7.80
CA VAL A 130 -32.49 -8.72 -7.26
C VAL A 130 -32.74 -10.21 -6.96
N ASP A 131 -32.33 -11.10 -7.84
CA ASP A 131 -32.44 -12.55 -7.63
C ASP A 131 -31.58 -13.02 -6.43
N ILE A 132 -30.39 -12.43 -6.26
CA ILE A 132 -29.50 -12.72 -5.12
C ILE A 132 -30.13 -12.23 -3.80
N ILE A 133 -30.68 -11.02 -3.77
CA ILE A 133 -31.39 -10.48 -2.60
C ILE A 133 -32.54 -11.40 -2.21
N ASN A 134 -33.33 -11.86 -3.18
CA ASN A 134 -34.42 -12.83 -2.92
C ASN A 134 -33.92 -14.16 -2.36
N LYS A 135 -32.75 -14.64 -2.81
CA LYS A 135 -32.09 -15.84 -2.27
C LYS A 135 -31.53 -15.65 -0.86
N LEU A 136 -31.21 -14.41 -0.45
CA LEU A 136 -30.76 -14.08 0.91
C LEU A 136 -31.90 -13.91 1.92
N GLY A 137 -33.13 -14.01 1.49
CA GLY A 137 -34.32 -13.91 2.34
C GLY A 137 -35.35 -12.89 1.89
N GLY A 138 -35.20 -12.35 0.69
CA GLY A 138 -36.07 -11.31 0.12
C GLY A 138 -35.67 -9.91 0.62
N LEU A 139 -36.55 -8.94 0.37
CA LEU A 139 -36.46 -7.58 0.89
C LEU A 139 -37.87 -7.02 1.10
N ASP A 140 -38.08 -6.27 2.16
CA ASP A 140 -39.40 -5.64 2.42
C ASP A 140 -39.76 -4.63 1.33
N LEU A 141 -38.79 -3.88 0.81
CA LEU A 141 -38.98 -2.99 -0.34
C LEU A 141 -39.45 -3.72 -1.61
N PHE A 142 -39.21 -5.03 -1.69
CA PHE A 142 -39.72 -5.91 -2.78
C PHE A 142 -40.99 -6.65 -2.38
N GLY A 143 -41.46 -6.52 -1.13
CA GLY A 143 -42.58 -7.28 -0.59
C GLY A 143 -42.29 -8.78 -0.39
N THR A 144 -41.03 -9.18 -0.33
CA THR A 144 -40.58 -10.58 -0.28
C THR A 144 -39.92 -11.00 1.02
N PHE A 145 -39.69 -10.08 1.97
CA PHE A 145 -39.05 -10.34 3.26
C PHE A 145 -40.02 -10.92 4.29
N ASP A 146 -39.60 -12.04 4.92
CA ASP A 146 -40.35 -12.66 6.03
C ASP A 146 -39.47 -12.71 7.28
N GLU A 147 -39.62 -11.71 8.15
CA GLU A 147 -38.82 -11.56 9.38
C GLU A 147 -38.95 -12.77 10.32
N SER A 148 -40.09 -13.49 10.29
CA SER A 148 -40.30 -14.65 11.15
C SER A 148 -39.40 -15.83 10.81
N LYS A 149 -39.04 -15.99 9.55
CA LYS A 149 -38.19 -17.07 9.02
C LYS A 149 -36.72 -16.67 8.95
N TRP A 150 -36.41 -15.38 8.96
CA TRP A 150 -35.06 -14.91 8.77
C TRP A 150 -34.19 -15.15 10.01
N GLN A 151 -32.94 -15.54 9.80
CA GLN A 151 -31.95 -15.80 10.84
C GLN A 151 -30.63 -15.12 10.51
N LEU A 152 -30.13 -14.27 11.43
CA LEU A 152 -28.89 -13.49 11.28
C LEU A 152 -27.69 -14.37 10.87
N SER A 153 -27.43 -15.45 11.64
CA SER A 153 -26.28 -16.30 11.39
C SER A 153 -26.31 -16.97 10.01
N ALA A 154 -27.51 -17.35 9.52
CA ALA A 154 -27.66 -17.95 8.21
C ALA A 154 -27.48 -16.91 7.07
N ALA A 155 -27.94 -15.68 7.26
CA ALA A 155 -27.74 -14.60 6.30
C ALA A 155 -26.28 -14.21 6.19
N VAL A 156 -25.58 -14.06 7.32
CA VAL A 156 -24.13 -13.79 7.37
C VAL A 156 -23.36 -14.93 6.72
N GLU A 157 -23.63 -16.19 7.09
CA GLU A 157 -23.00 -17.35 6.48
C GLU A 157 -23.10 -17.28 4.96
N LYS A 158 -24.33 -17.18 4.43
CA LYS A 158 -24.58 -17.19 3.01
C LYS A 158 -23.96 -16.01 2.27
N SER A 159 -24.02 -14.80 2.84
CA SER A 159 -23.40 -13.61 2.24
C SER A 159 -21.88 -13.74 2.11
N HIS A 160 -21.24 -14.38 3.08
CA HIS A 160 -19.79 -14.60 3.05
C HIS A 160 -19.39 -15.79 2.18
N THR A 161 -20.12 -16.92 2.26
CA THR A 161 -19.74 -18.14 1.53
C THR A 161 -20.05 -18.06 0.04
N ASP A 162 -21.20 -17.48 -0.33
CA ASP A 162 -21.65 -17.45 -1.72
C ASP A 162 -21.14 -16.22 -2.47
N TYR A 163 -20.98 -15.09 -1.77
CA TYR A 163 -20.70 -13.79 -2.40
C TYR A 163 -19.45 -13.09 -1.86
N MET A 164 -18.76 -13.65 -0.87
CA MET A 164 -17.59 -13.03 -0.23
C MET A 164 -17.87 -11.58 0.23
N SER A 165 -19.08 -11.33 0.72
CA SER A 165 -19.50 -10.02 1.20
C SER A 165 -18.58 -9.51 2.31
N SER A 166 -18.46 -8.19 2.41
CA SER A 166 -17.65 -7.52 3.44
C SER A 166 -18.42 -7.13 4.70
N SER A 167 -19.71 -7.58 4.85
CA SER A 167 -20.55 -7.26 6.01
C SER A 167 -19.92 -7.74 7.33
N TYR A 168 -19.86 -6.86 8.34
CA TYR A 168 -19.29 -7.08 9.68
C TYR A 168 -17.79 -7.41 9.72
N PHE A 169 -17.28 -8.29 8.87
CA PHE A 169 -15.87 -8.74 8.86
C PHE A 169 -15.46 -9.21 7.48
N LYS A 170 -14.15 -9.40 7.31
CA LYS A 170 -13.56 -10.07 6.14
C LYS A 170 -12.86 -11.33 6.56
N ILE A 171 -12.97 -12.37 5.73
CA ILE A 171 -12.27 -13.63 5.89
C ILE A 171 -11.19 -13.72 4.81
N GLY A 172 -9.99 -14.07 5.24
CA GLY A 172 -8.84 -14.30 4.38
C GLY A 172 -7.91 -15.32 5.03
N PHE A 173 -6.65 -15.30 4.66
CA PHE A 173 -5.61 -16.09 5.29
C PHE A 173 -4.38 -15.21 5.60
N GLN A 174 -3.57 -15.70 6.51
CA GLN A 174 -2.32 -15.06 6.92
C GLN A 174 -1.35 -16.17 7.32
N GLU A 175 -0.08 -15.92 7.15
CA GLU A 175 0.97 -16.78 7.68
C GLU A 175 0.82 -16.92 9.20
N SER A 176 0.97 -18.17 9.69
CA SER A 176 0.92 -18.46 11.12
C SER A 176 2.16 -17.91 11.84
N ILE A 177 1.92 -17.28 12.99
CA ILE A 177 2.99 -16.77 13.88
C ILE A 177 3.71 -17.92 14.54
N SER A 178 2.97 -18.96 14.93
CA SER A 178 3.50 -20.13 15.64
C SER A 178 4.12 -21.18 14.71
N GLU A 179 3.60 -21.31 13.49
CA GLU A 179 4.05 -22.25 12.45
C GLU A 179 4.21 -21.55 11.09
N PRO A 180 5.31 -20.83 10.83
CA PRO A 180 5.47 -20.02 9.61
C PRO A 180 5.38 -20.78 8.28
N SER A 181 5.49 -22.12 8.31
CA SER A 181 5.30 -22.99 7.14
C SER A 181 3.84 -23.20 6.73
N LYS A 182 2.88 -22.65 7.50
CA LYS A 182 1.44 -22.77 7.27
C LYS A 182 0.76 -21.43 7.20
N ASN A 183 -0.33 -21.37 6.44
CA ASN A 183 -1.30 -20.28 6.52
C ASN A 183 -2.42 -20.68 7.49
N ILE A 184 -2.98 -19.69 8.17
CA ILE A 184 -4.16 -19.85 9.01
C ILE A 184 -5.22 -18.83 8.62
N LEU A 185 -6.47 -19.11 8.99
CA LEU A 185 -7.58 -18.21 8.75
C LEU A 185 -7.36 -16.85 9.43
N LYS A 186 -7.61 -15.78 8.70
CA LYS A 186 -7.61 -14.42 9.20
C LYS A 186 -9.02 -13.87 9.19
N ILE A 187 -9.49 -13.40 10.35
CA ILE A 187 -10.72 -12.64 10.46
C ILE A 187 -10.35 -11.22 10.86
N SER A 188 -10.77 -10.25 10.07
CA SER A 188 -10.51 -8.83 10.28
C SER A 188 -11.81 -8.02 10.21
N ARG A 189 -11.85 -6.91 10.92
CA ARG A 189 -13.00 -5.98 10.88
C ARG A 189 -13.27 -5.48 9.47
N SER A 190 -14.54 -5.33 9.13
CA SER A 190 -15.05 -4.79 7.86
C SER A 190 -16.51 -4.36 8.04
N GLY A 191 -17.14 -3.84 6.98
CA GLY A 191 -18.56 -3.57 6.96
C GLY A 191 -18.94 -2.11 7.17
N LEU A 192 -18.02 -1.18 6.90
CA LEU A 192 -18.33 0.24 6.84
C LEU A 192 -18.23 0.72 5.38
N GLY A 193 -19.27 1.36 4.88
CA GLY A 193 -19.26 1.99 3.55
C GLY A 193 -18.41 3.25 3.48
N LEU A 194 -18.28 3.97 4.61
CA LEU A 194 -17.32 5.06 4.78
C LEU A 194 -16.08 4.55 5.48
N TYR A 195 -14.92 4.73 4.85
CA TYR A 195 -13.64 4.18 5.29
C TYR A 195 -13.20 4.68 6.69
N ASP A 196 -13.47 5.97 7.00
CA ASP A 196 -13.15 6.53 8.31
C ASP A 196 -14.37 6.38 9.24
N PRO A 197 -14.29 5.60 10.33
CA PRO A 197 -15.38 5.44 11.28
C PRO A 197 -15.91 6.77 11.85
N LYS A 198 -15.07 7.79 11.92
CA LYS A 198 -15.46 9.11 12.42
C LYS A 198 -16.51 9.79 11.53
N SER A 199 -16.61 9.39 10.26
CA SER A 199 -17.62 9.92 9.34
C SER A 199 -19.06 9.66 9.80
N TYR A 200 -19.29 8.69 10.67
CA TYR A 200 -20.62 8.35 11.19
C TYR A 200 -21.06 9.17 12.42
N TYR A 201 -20.14 9.90 13.08
CA TYR A 201 -20.47 10.61 14.32
C TYR A 201 -19.76 11.96 14.50
N SER A 202 -18.87 12.36 13.61
CA SER A 202 -18.16 13.63 13.70
C SER A 202 -18.88 14.71 12.89
N PRO A 203 -19.31 15.82 13.51
CA PRO A 203 -19.92 16.93 12.78
C PRO A 203 -19.03 17.52 11.67
N LEU A 204 -17.69 17.36 11.80
CA LEU A 204 -16.73 17.83 10.79
C LEU A 204 -16.79 17.02 9.50
N LEU A 205 -17.35 15.82 9.53
CA LEU A 205 -17.42 14.88 8.41
C LEU A 205 -18.87 14.57 7.97
N GLU A 206 -19.84 15.36 8.44
CA GLU A 206 -21.26 15.20 8.14
C GLU A 206 -21.54 15.15 6.62
N HIS A 207 -20.79 15.91 5.83
CA HIS A 207 -20.92 15.88 4.37
C HIS A 207 -20.62 14.51 3.76
N ASN A 208 -19.72 13.70 4.37
CA ASN A 208 -19.45 12.35 3.93
C ASN A 208 -20.66 11.45 4.17
N LEU A 209 -21.27 11.58 5.36
CA LEU A 209 -22.45 10.81 5.73
C LEU A 209 -23.61 11.13 4.80
N ASN A 210 -23.90 12.43 4.58
CA ASN A 210 -24.97 12.88 3.69
C ASN A 210 -24.79 12.37 2.25
N ALA A 211 -23.55 12.36 1.76
CA ALA A 211 -23.26 11.82 0.43
C ALA A 211 -23.48 10.30 0.36
N TYR A 212 -23.20 9.60 1.43
CA TYR A 212 -23.40 8.15 1.53
C TYR A 212 -24.88 7.79 1.65
N GLU A 213 -25.66 8.50 2.46
CA GLU A 213 -27.12 8.36 2.54
C GLU A 213 -27.79 8.55 1.18
N LEU A 214 -27.34 9.59 0.43
CA LEU A 214 -27.84 9.83 -0.92
C LEU A 214 -27.51 8.67 -1.87
N LEU A 215 -26.30 8.08 -1.77
CA LEU A 215 -25.95 6.89 -2.54
C LEU A 215 -26.88 5.73 -2.23
N ILE A 216 -27.09 5.42 -0.94
CA ILE A 216 -27.99 4.33 -0.52
C ILE A 216 -29.40 4.57 -1.10
N LYS A 217 -29.96 5.75 -0.89
CA LYS A 217 -31.29 6.13 -1.39
C LYS A 217 -31.39 5.97 -2.89
N THR A 218 -30.44 6.49 -3.65
CA THR A 218 -30.43 6.43 -5.11
C THR A 218 -30.37 4.99 -5.61
N VAL A 219 -29.43 4.19 -5.10
CA VAL A 219 -29.24 2.79 -5.51
C VAL A 219 -30.48 1.93 -5.17
N MET A 220 -31.06 2.12 -3.98
CA MET A 220 -32.26 1.37 -3.59
C MET A 220 -33.50 1.77 -4.40
N THR A 221 -33.65 3.04 -4.76
CA THR A 221 -34.69 3.51 -5.66
C THR A 221 -34.59 2.82 -7.04
N LEU A 222 -33.37 2.72 -7.58
CA LEU A 222 -33.11 2.02 -8.84
C LEU A 222 -33.43 0.52 -8.72
N LEU A 223 -33.05 -0.13 -7.62
CA LEU A 223 -33.34 -1.55 -7.39
C LEU A 223 -34.83 -1.86 -7.24
N VAL A 224 -35.60 -0.98 -6.56
CA VAL A 224 -37.05 -1.10 -6.46
C VAL A 224 -37.70 -1.01 -7.84
N ARG A 225 -37.28 -0.04 -8.65
CA ARG A 225 -37.71 0.09 -10.04
C ARG A 225 -37.43 -1.19 -10.85
N ASP A 226 -36.20 -1.68 -10.77
CA ASP A 226 -35.72 -2.82 -11.56
C ASP A 226 -36.32 -4.18 -11.08
N ALA A 227 -36.70 -4.26 -9.80
CA ALA A 227 -37.45 -5.36 -9.24
C ALA A 227 -38.92 -5.35 -9.69
N GLY A 228 -39.39 -4.27 -10.32
CA GLY A 228 -40.80 -4.13 -10.75
C GLY A 228 -41.76 -3.96 -9.57
N THR A 229 -41.29 -3.42 -8.45
CA THR A 229 -42.06 -3.20 -7.22
C THR A 229 -42.27 -1.71 -6.95
N ASN A 230 -43.18 -1.38 -6.04
CA ASN A 230 -43.49 0.00 -5.64
C ASN A 230 -43.28 0.14 -4.13
N ALA A 231 -42.11 0.50 -3.71
CA ALA A 231 -41.86 0.97 -2.37
C ALA A 231 -42.08 2.49 -2.28
N SER A 232 -42.61 2.97 -1.15
CA SER A 232 -42.75 4.41 -0.94
C SER A 232 -41.37 5.06 -0.66
N GLU A 233 -41.29 6.38 -0.84
CA GLU A 233 -40.07 7.11 -0.45
C GLU A 233 -39.79 6.95 1.06
N GLU A 234 -40.83 6.89 1.89
CA GLU A 234 -40.70 6.67 3.34
C GLU A 234 -40.09 5.29 3.65
N ASP A 235 -40.46 4.24 2.91
CA ASP A 235 -39.88 2.90 3.07
C ASP A 235 -38.38 2.89 2.69
N ILE A 236 -38.01 3.60 1.63
CA ILE A 236 -36.62 3.74 1.22
C ILE A 236 -35.83 4.54 2.27
N ASP A 237 -36.36 5.65 2.76
CA ASP A 237 -35.72 6.46 3.82
C ASP A 237 -35.53 5.65 5.10
N LYS A 238 -36.47 4.77 5.43
CA LYS A 238 -36.35 3.84 6.54
C LYS A 238 -35.26 2.81 6.32
N PHE A 239 -35.11 2.28 5.10
CA PHE A 239 -34.00 1.40 4.75
C PHE A 239 -32.65 2.13 4.93
N VAL A 240 -32.52 3.37 4.44
CA VAL A 240 -31.32 4.21 4.64
C VAL A 240 -31.02 4.36 6.11
N SER A 241 -32.02 4.74 6.92
CA SER A 241 -31.86 4.94 8.37
C SER A 241 -31.42 3.66 9.10
N ASP A 242 -31.99 2.50 8.74
CA ASP A 242 -31.61 1.21 9.31
C ASP A 242 -30.15 0.85 9.01
N VAL A 243 -29.69 1.08 7.78
CA VAL A 243 -28.28 0.85 7.37
C VAL A 243 -27.33 1.78 8.13
N ILE A 244 -27.64 3.08 8.15
CA ILE A 244 -26.77 4.06 8.83
C ILE A 244 -26.72 3.82 10.34
N MET A 245 -27.81 3.37 10.95
CA MET A 245 -27.85 3.01 12.36
C MET A 245 -26.87 1.86 12.65
N GLU A 246 -26.95 0.78 11.89
CA GLU A 246 -26.09 -0.39 12.08
C GLU A 246 -24.61 -0.06 11.83
N GLU A 247 -24.30 0.67 10.76
CA GLU A 247 -22.93 1.09 10.48
C GLU A 247 -22.39 2.09 11.51
N SER A 248 -23.24 2.94 12.09
CA SER A 248 -22.86 3.85 13.17
C SER A 248 -22.47 3.09 14.44
N ASP A 249 -23.19 2.02 14.78
CA ASP A 249 -22.85 1.17 15.91
C ASP A 249 -21.57 0.37 15.67
N LEU A 250 -21.36 -0.13 14.45
CA LEU A 250 -20.09 -0.73 14.02
C LEU A 250 -18.93 0.28 14.07
N ALA A 251 -19.13 1.52 13.62
CA ALA A 251 -18.11 2.56 13.67
C ALA A 251 -17.69 2.90 15.12
N ARG A 252 -18.64 2.88 16.05
CA ARG A 252 -18.35 3.01 17.49
C ARG A 252 -17.59 1.80 18.03
N ALA A 253 -17.96 0.57 17.61
CA ALA A 253 -17.22 -0.65 17.93
C ALA A 253 -15.77 -0.59 17.46
N TYR A 254 -15.52 -0.08 16.24
CA TYR A 254 -14.18 0.16 15.72
C TYR A 254 -13.37 1.12 16.59
N SER A 255 -14.00 2.21 17.04
CA SER A 255 -13.32 3.23 17.85
C SER A 255 -12.92 2.71 19.23
N LYS A 256 -13.64 1.71 19.77
CA LYS A 256 -13.34 1.05 21.05
C LYS A 256 -12.32 -0.08 20.92
N SER A 257 -12.01 -0.49 19.71
CA SER A 257 -11.14 -1.63 19.41
C SER A 257 -9.87 -1.14 18.71
N PRO A 258 -8.89 -0.58 19.44
CA PRO A 258 -7.60 -0.24 18.83
C PRO A 258 -6.92 -1.49 18.29
N ASP A 259 -6.05 -1.31 17.28
CA ASP A 259 -5.24 -2.41 16.75
C ASP A 259 -4.32 -2.94 17.85
N PHE A 260 -4.28 -4.26 18.01
CA PHE A 260 -3.41 -4.97 18.92
C PHE A 260 -2.29 -5.68 18.17
N ASP A 261 -1.30 -6.11 18.92
CA ASP A 261 -0.31 -7.06 18.41
C ASP A 261 -1.04 -8.30 17.89
N PRO A 262 -0.62 -8.83 16.73
CA PRO A 262 -1.21 -10.04 16.17
C PRO A 262 -1.17 -11.21 17.16
N GLU A 263 -2.27 -11.93 17.26
CA GLU A 263 -2.38 -13.15 18.07
C GLU A 263 -3.05 -14.28 17.28
N GLU A 264 -2.80 -15.49 17.71
CA GLU A 264 -3.48 -16.69 17.21
C GLU A 264 -4.35 -17.25 18.32
N ILE A 265 -5.65 -17.35 18.06
CA ILE A 265 -6.60 -17.86 19.05
C ILE A 265 -7.43 -18.99 18.45
N PRO A 266 -7.77 -20.03 19.25
CA PRO A 266 -8.60 -21.12 18.75
C PRO A 266 -10.04 -20.65 18.51
N LEU A 267 -10.71 -21.26 17.53
CA LEU A 267 -12.07 -20.95 17.13
C LEU A 267 -13.06 -20.97 18.30
N LYS A 268 -12.93 -21.89 19.25
CA LYS A 268 -13.75 -21.91 20.47
C LYS A 268 -13.69 -20.60 21.27
N THR A 269 -12.53 -19.99 21.34
CA THR A 269 -12.33 -18.68 21.99
C THR A 269 -12.99 -17.59 21.17
N TRP A 270 -12.76 -17.56 19.84
CA TRP A 270 -13.39 -16.60 18.95
C TRP A 270 -14.92 -16.69 19.01
N THR A 271 -15.48 -17.91 18.99
CA THR A 271 -16.92 -18.15 19.11
C THR A 271 -17.48 -17.66 20.45
N SER A 272 -16.73 -17.78 21.53
CA SER A 272 -17.18 -17.25 22.85
C SER A 272 -17.23 -15.72 22.91
N LEU A 273 -16.44 -15.04 22.09
CA LEU A 273 -16.44 -13.57 22.01
C LEU A 273 -17.62 -13.03 21.21
N CYS A 274 -18.09 -13.73 20.18
CA CYS A 274 -19.22 -13.36 19.36
C CYS A 274 -20.10 -14.58 19.01
N PRO A 275 -20.96 -15.03 19.96
CA PRO A 275 -21.74 -16.25 19.82
C PRO A 275 -22.96 -16.14 18.91
N GLN A 276 -23.33 -14.93 18.45
CA GLN A 276 -24.50 -14.70 17.57
C GLN A 276 -24.27 -15.28 16.17
N ILE A 277 -23.02 -15.52 15.78
CA ILE A 277 -22.63 -16.10 14.48
C ILE A 277 -22.21 -17.56 14.68
N ASN A 278 -22.73 -18.46 13.89
CA ASN A 278 -22.25 -19.85 13.85
C ASN A 278 -20.94 -19.91 13.03
N TRP A 279 -19.85 -19.52 13.68
CA TRP A 279 -18.53 -19.43 13.07
C TRP A 279 -18.06 -20.74 12.46
N ARG A 280 -18.32 -21.87 13.14
CA ARG A 280 -17.94 -23.19 12.61
C ARG A 280 -18.61 -23.45 11.28
N LYS A 281 -19.92 -23.28 11.19
CA LYS A 281 -20.69 -23.51 9.96
C LYS A 281 -20.25 -22.58 8.82
N LEU A 282 -20.03 -21.31 9.15
CA LEU A 282 -19.53 -20.32 8.20
C LEU A 282 -18.16 -20.71 7.65
N LEU A 283 -17.21 -21.07 8.52
CA LEU A 283 -15.86 -21.43 8.11
C LEU A 283 -15.81 -22.79 7.38
N GLU A 284 -16.68 -23.75 7.73
CA GLU A 284 -16.89 -24.98 6.97
C GLU A 284 -17.45 -24.69 5.57
N GLY A 285 -18.28 -23.65 5.40
CA GLY A 285 -18.75 -23.18 4.10
C GLY A 285 -17.61 -22.67 3.21
N ILE A 286 -16.54 -22.16 3.81
CA ILE A 286 -15.35 -21.67 3.08
C ILE A 286 -14.33 -22.79 2.85
N LEU A 287 -13.97 -23.53 3.89
CA LEU A 287 -12.90 -24.55 3.86
C LEU A 287 -13.37 -25.95 3.46
N GLY A 288 -14.68 -26.18 3.45
CA GLY A 288 -15.28 -27.50 3.27
C GLY A 288 -15.56 -28.19 4.61
N GLN A 289 -16.59 -29.06 4.61
CA GLN A 289 -17.00 -29.80 5.80
C GLN A 289 -15.86 -30.69 6.35
N GLY A 290 -15.74 -30.73 7.67
CA GLY A 290 -14.73 -31.54 8.36
C GLY A 290 -13.32 -30.90 8.46
N ASN A 291 -13.09 -29.75 7.80
CA ASN A 291 -11.81 -29.05 7.86
C ASN A 291 -11.75 -27.98 8.98
N VAL A 292 -12.80 -27.85 9.77
CA VAL A 292 -12.91 -26.87 10.86
C VAL A 292 -13.31 -27.58 12.15
N ASN A 293 -12.60 -27.29 13.23
CA ASN A 293 -12.93 -27.75 14.57
C ASN A 293 -12.73 -26.62 15.60
N ASP A 294 -13.04 -26.90 16.85
CA ASP A 294 -12.98 -25.88 17.93
C ASP A 294 -11.56 -25.39 18.21
N ASP A 295 -10.53 -26.15 17.85
CA ASP A 295 -9.13 -25.80 18.01
C ASP A 295 -8.50 -25.21 16.74
N THR A 296 -9.29 -25.03 15.65
CA THR A 296 -8.84 -24.33 14.44
C THR A 296 -8.35 -22.93 14.81
N MET A 297 -7.10 -22.62 14.46
CA MET A 297 -6.47 -21.35 14.84
C MET A 297 -6.92 -20.22 13.92
N ILE A 298 -7.23 -19.08 14.52
CA ILE A 298 -7.63 -17.84 13.86
C ILE A 298 -6.56 -16.78 14.15
N TYR A 299 -5.99 -16.20 13.10
CA TYR A 299 -5.14 -15.01 13.20
C TYR A 299 -6.03 -13.77 13.39
N SER A 300 -5.74 -13.01 14.40
CA SER A 300 -6.51 -11.81 14.73
C SER A 300 -5.61 -10.69 15.24
N THR A 301 -5.89 -9.48 14.74
CA THR A 301 -5.46 -8.21 15.35
C THR A 301 -6.61 -7.52 16.08
N ASP A 302 -7.80 -8.12 16.08
CA ASP A 302 -9.08 -7.47 16.37
C ASP A 302 -9.93 -8.23 17.39
N ARG A 303 -9.30 -8.88 18.38
CA ARG A 303 -10.03 -9.65 19.41
C ARG A 303 -11.08 -8.81 20.15
N LEU A 304 -10.77 -7.56 20.47
CA LEU A 304 -11.75 -6.66 21.08
C LEU A 304 -12.91 -6.32 20.15
N TYR A 305 -12.63 -6.21 18.85
CA TYR A 305 -13.70 -6.01 17.86
C TYR A 305 -14.70 -7.15 17.86
N ALA A 306 -14.26 -8.41 17.96
CA ALA A 306 -15.20 -9.53 18.06
C ALA A 306 -16.16 -9.40 19.25
N LYS A 307 -15.68 -8.92 20.39
CA LYS A 307 -16.50 -8.65 21.57
C LYS A 307 -17.45 -7.47 21.36
N GLU A 308 -16.98 -6.35 20.79
CA GLU A 308 -17.81 -5.20 20.48
C GLU A 308 -18.86 -5.54 19.40
N LEU A 309 -18.50 -6.32 18.38
CA LEU A 309 -19.43 -6.84 17.38
C LEU A 309 -20.55 -7.68 18.04
N SER A 310 -20.22 -8.53 19.02
CA SER A 310 -21.20 -9.30 19.76
C SER A 310 -22.22 -8.37 20.46
N MET A 311 -21.78 -7.22 20.98
CA MET A 311 -22.69 -6.25 21.56
C MET A 311 -23.59 -5.62 20.50
N VAL A 312 -23.04 -5.18 19.37
CA VAL A 312 -23.81 -4.62 18.24
C VAL A 312 -24.90 -5.61 17.80
N LEU A 313 -24.55 -6.87 17.58
CA LEU A 313 -25.47 -7.92 17.15
C LEU A 313 -26.50 -8.37 18.23
N GLY A 314 -26.37 -7.88 19.46
CA GLY A 314 -27.26 -8.18 20.59
C GLY A 314 -28.21 -7.04 20.98
N ILE A 315 -28.01 -5.84 20.46
CA ILE A 315 -28.72 -4.61 20.93
C ILE A 315 -30.02 -4.38 20.15
N ILE A 316 -30.04 -4.67 18.85
CA ILE A 316 -31.14 -4.29 17.96
C ILE A 316 -32.27 -5.33 18.02
N PRO A 317 -33.51 -4.93 18.36
CA PRO A 317 -34.61 -5.88 18.48
C PRO A 317 -35.20 -6.33 17.15
N SER A 318 -34.96 -5.61 16.04
CA SER A 318 -35.54 -5.92 14.72
C SER A 318 -34.54 -6.61 13.82
N LYS A 319 -34.86 -7.81 13.39
CA LYS A 319 -34.08 -8.59 12.40
C LYS A 319 -34.00 -7.87 11.06
N ARG A 320 -34.99 -7.01 10.77
CA ARG A 320 -35.02 -6.22 9.55
C ARG A 320 -33.80 -5.30 9.42
N VAL A 321 -33.39 -4.67 10.50
CA VAL A 321 -32.23 -3.75 10.50
C VAL A 321 -30.95 -4.49 10.08
N TYR A 322 -30.67 -5.64 10.69
CA TYR A 322 -29.53 -6.47 10.30
C TYR A 322 -29.64 -6.95 8.84
N HIS A 323 -30.86 -7.26 8.39
CA HIS A 323 -31.08 -7.71 7.02
C HIS A 323 -30.88 -6.58 6.01
N HIS A 324 -31.36 -5.37 6.29
CA HIS A 324 -31.14 -4.18 5.47
C HIS A 324 -29.64 -3.91 5.31
N TYR A 325 -28.90 -3.94 6.43
CA TYR A 325 -27.46 -3.72 6.42
C TYR A 325 -26.71 -4.80 5.62
N ILE A 326 -26.99 -6.10 5.84
CA ILE A 326 -26.34 -7.19 5.10
C ILE A 326 -26.65 -7.09 3.60
N THR A 327 -27.89 -6.78 3.25
CA THR A 327 -28.34 -6.59 1.86
C THR A 327 -27.61 -5.39 1.24
N TRP A 328 -27.55 -4.28 1.94
CA TRP A 328 -26.84 -3.09 1.46
C TRP A 328 -25.35 -3.36 1.25
N MET A 329 -24.68 -3.98 2.19
CA MET A 329 -23.26 -4.30 2.04
C MET A 329 -22.97 -5.20 0.84
N LEU A 330 -23.85 -6.18 0.58
CA LEU A 330 -23.74 -6.98 -0.64
C LEU A 330 -23.90 -6.11 -1.89
N VAL A 331 -24.92 -5.26 -1.94
CA VAL A 331 -25.15 -4.36 -3.09
C VAL A 331 -23.98 -3.40 -3.26
N PHE A 332 -23.47 -2.83 -2.18
CA PHE A 332 -22.35 -1.89 -2.18
C PHE A 332 -21.05 -2.54 -2.68
N ASP A 333 -20.76 -3.79 -2.28
CA ASP A 333 -19.59 -4.54 -2.76
C ASP A 333 -19.61 -4.73 -4.30
N TYR A 334 -20.80 -4.78 -4.91
CA TYR A 334 -20.96 -5.06 -6.33
C TYR A 334 -21.53 -3.90 -7.15
N VAL A 335 -21.82 -2.75 -6.56
CA VAL A 335 -22.50 -1.61 -7.22
C VAL A 335 -21.86 -1.17 -8.52
N GLN A 336 -20.53 -1.21 -8.62
CA GLN A 336 -19.78 -0.84 -9.82
C GLN A 336 -19.86 -1.93 -10.92
N GLY A 337 -20.37 -3.10 -10.60
CA GLY A 337 -20.66 -4.19 -11.55
C GLY A 337 -22.06 -4.14 -12.15
N LEU A 338 -22.90 -3.23 -11.66
CA LEU A 338 -24.28 -3.03 -12.14
C LEU A 338 -24.32 -2.08 -13.34
N GLY A 339 -25.51 -1.76 -13.82
CA GLY A 339 -25.72 -0.86 -14.94
C GLY A 339 -25.25 0.59 -14.70
N TRP A 340 -25.28 1.36 -15.78
CA TRP A 340 -24.73 2.74 -15.80
C TRP A 340 -25.28 3.65 -14.70
N GLU A 341 -26.58 3.62 -14.41
CA GLU A 341 -27.19 4.50 -13.41
C GLU A 341 -26.63 4.23 -12.02
N TYR A 342 -26.36 2.97 -11.66
CA TYR A 342 -25.75 2.56 -10.40
C TYR A 342 -24.29 3.03 -10.32
N VAL A 343 -23.55 2.84 -11.40
CA VAL A 343 -22.17 3.30 -11.51
C VAL A 343 -22.09 4.83 -11.40
N GLN A 344 -23.04 5.53 -12.00
CA GLN A 344 -23.11 7.00 -11.91
C GLN A 344 -23.39 7.47 -10.49
N ALA A 345 -24.34 6.86 -9.77
CA ALA A 345 -24.62 7.15 -8.37
C ALA A 345 -23.36 6.95 -7.49
N TYR A 346 -22.63 5.86 -7.72
CA TYR A 346 -21.37 5.60 -7.01
C TYR A 346 -20.28 6.63 -7.33
N ARG A 347 -20.19 7.12 -8.57
CA ARG A 347 -19.26 8.17 -8.98
C ARG A 347 -19.55 9.50 -8.28
N GLU A 348 -20.81 9.89 -8.23
CA GLU A 348 -21.25 11.12 -7.55
C GLU A 348 -20.91 11.08 -6.07
N PHE A 349 -21.17 9.96 -5.43
CA PHE A 349 -20.73 9.71 -4.07
C PHE A 349 -19.21 9.87 -3.90
N ARG A 350 -18.40 9.22 -4.75
CA ARG A 350 -16.94 9.32 -4.69
C ARG A 350 -16.45 10.76 -4.94
N SER A 351 -17.07 11.46 -5.87
CA SER A 351 -16.75 12.86 -6.18
C SER A 351 -17.03 13.77 -4.98
N SER A 352 -18.15 13.55 -4.28
CA SER A 352 -18.49 14.26 -3.06
C SER A 352 -17.47 14.03 -1.94
N LEU A 353 -17.07 12.77 -1.70
CA LEU A 353 -16.06 12.43 -0.69
C LEU A 353 -14.71 13.08 -0.96
N LEU A 354 -14.30 13.11 -2.22
CA LEU A 354 -13.00 13.64 -2.65
C LEU A 354 -13.05 15.16 -2.88
N ARG A 355 -14.22 15.78 -2.81
CA ARG A 355 -14.46 17.19 -3.16
C ARG A 355 -13.89 17.57 -4.53
N LYS A 356 -13.88 16.60 -5.43
CA LYS A 356 -13.33 16.72 -6.77
C LYS A 356 -14.12 15.83 -7.72
N GLU A 357 -14.39 16.32 -8.91
CA GLU A 357 -15.03 15.50 -9.94
C GLU A 357 -14.16 14.30 -10.28
N VAL A 358 -14.73 13.10 -10.11
CA VAL A 358 -14.08 11.83 -10.43
C VAL A 358 -14.66 11.32 -11.74
N PHE A 359 -13.85 11.28 -12.79
CA PHE A 359 -14.20 10.64 -14.06
C PHE A 359 -13.52 9.26 -14.12
N PRO A 360 -14.12 8.19 -13.62
CA PRO A 360 -13.54 6.88 -13.86
C PRO A 360 -13.72 6.56 -15.35
N ASN A 361 -12.62 6.41 -16.06
CA ASN A 361 -12.62 5.74 -17.34
C ASN A 361 -13.02 4.28 -17.10
N ARG A 362 -14.06 3.76 -17.76
CA ARG A 362 -14.49 2.38 -17.63
C ARG A 362 -13.33 1.40 -17.84
N LYS A 363 -12.48 1.66 -18.81
CA LYS A 363 -11.27 0.88 -19.03
C LYS A 363 -10.38 0.81 -17.77
N GLU A 364 -10.20 1.92 -17.08
CA GLU A 364 -9.40 1.95 -15.85
C GLU A 364 -10.03 1.15 -14.72
N TYR A 365 -11.34 1.24 -14.56
CA TYR A 365 -12.08 0.37 -13.63
C TYR A 365 -11.88 -1.11 -13.98
N CYS A 366 -12.06 -1.48 -15.26
CA CYS A 366 -11.92 -2.86 -15.70
C CYS A 366 -10.48 -3.39 -15.55
N ARG A 367 -9.48 -2.53 -15.70
CA ARG A 367 -8.08 -2.86 -15.38
C ARG A 367 -7.94 -3.26 -13.91
N ARG A 368 -8.49 -2.47 -12.99
CA ARG A 368 -8.45 -2.77 -11.55
C ARG A 368 -9.22 -4.03 -11.19
N VAL A 369 -10.28 -4.34 -11.91
CA VAL A 369 -11.01 -5.62 -11.75
C VAL A 369 -10.11 -6.79 -12.14
N VAL A 370 -9.43 -6.72 -13.28
CA VAL A 370 -8.48 -7.77 -13.69
C VAL A 370 -7.34 -7.90 -12.67
N ASP A 371 -6.77 -6.77 -12.20
CA ASP A 371 -5.74 -6.74 -11.17
C ASP A 371 -6.21 -7.41 -9.86
N GLY A 372 -7.42 -7.09 -9.42
CA GLY A 372 -7.99 -7.68 -8.20
C GLY A 372 -8.37 -9.16 -8.28
N VAL A 373 -8.70 -9.65 -9.48
CA VAL A 373 -9.09 -11.05 -9.73
C VAL A 373 -7.91 -11.92 -10.15
N MET A 374 -7.00 -11.37 -10.93
CA MET A 374 -5.87 -12.09 -11.56
C MET A 374 -4.51 -11.39 -11.36
N PRO A 375 -4.11 -11.03 -10.12
CA PRO A 375 -2.91 -10.23 -9.88
C PRO A 375 -1.64 -10.91 -10.42
N TYR A 376 -1.46 -12.20 -10.19
CA TYR A 376 -0.26 -12.92 -10.66
C TYR A 376 -0.12 -12.99 -12.19
N LEU A 377 -1.24 -12.83 -12.92
CA LEU A 377 -1.15 -12.73 -14.38
C LEU A 377 -0.54 -11.38 -14.80
N LEU A 378 -0.96 -10.29 -14.18
CA LEU A 378 -0.41 -8.97 -14.48
C LEU A 378 1.06 -8.90 -14.09
N ASP A 379 1.42 -9.51 -12.96
CA ASP A 379 2.82 -9.70 -12.57
C ASP A 379 3.62 -10.46 -13.63
N HIS A 380 3.07 -11.56 -14.14
CA HIS A 380 3.70 -12.34 -15.22
C HIS A 380 3.91 -11.51 -16.51
N LEU A 381 2.88 -10.76 -16.92
CA LEU A 381 2.98 -9.90 -18.11
C LEU A 381 4.01 -8.79 -17.90
N PHE A 382 4.05 -8.20 -16.69
CA PHE A 382 5.05 -7.21 -16.31
C PHE A 382 6.48 -7.77 -16.36
N ILE A 383 6.72 -8.93 -15.76
CA ILE A 383 8.03 -9.56 -15.68
C ILE A 383 8.56 -9.92 -17.08
N ASN A 384 7.70 -10.41 -17.96
CA ASN A 384 8.13 -10.91 -19.27
C ASN A 384 8.25 -9.81 -20.34
N ASN A 385 7.49 -8.69 -20.20
CA ASN A 385 7.39 -7.70 -21.28
C ASN A 385 7.88 -6.31 -20.89
N VAL A 386 7.98 -6.01 -19.59
CA VAL A 386 8.30 -4.67 -19.09
C VAL A 386 9.59 -4.64 -18.29
N PHE A 387 9.79 -5.65 -17.44
CA PHE A 387 10.93 -5.70 -16.52
C PHE A 387 12.20 -6.19 -17.24
N ASN A 388 13.36 -5.58 -16.89
CA ASN A 388 14.64 -6.00 -17.39
C ASN A 388 15.38 -6.85 -16.34
N ASP A 389 15.59 -8.14 -16.62
CA ASP A 389 16.28 -9.08 -15.72
C ASP A 389 17.72 -8.68 -15.38
N ASP A 390 18.41 -7.93 -16.23
CA ASP A 390 19.75 -7.43 -15.93
C ASP A 390 19.77 -6.56 -14.65
N ASN A 391 18.64 -5.94 -14.31
CA ASN A 391 18.49 -5.17 -13.09
C ASN A 391 18.67 -6.04 -11.83
N LEU A 392 18.28 -7.32 -11.87
CA LEU A 392 18.41 -8.22 -10.73
C LEU A 392 19.84 -8.49 -10.32
N VAL A 393 20.72 -8.68 -11.29
CA VAL A 393 22.14 -8.99 -11.04
C VAL A 393 22.80 -7.82 -10.31
N SER A 394 22.60 -6.62 -10.84
CA SER A 394 23.26 -5.42 -10.32
C SER A 394 22.72 -5.02 -8.94
N VAL A 395 21.40 -5.14 -8.69
CA VAL A 395 20.83 -4.79 -7.38
C VAL A 395 21.24 -5.79 -6.29
N LYS A 396 21.43 -7.08 -6.65
CA LYS A 396 21.99 -8.08 -5.72
C LYS A 396 23.42 -7.76 -5.32
N ILE A 397 24.21 -7.17 -6.22
CA ILE A 397 25.56 -6.69 -5.92
C ILE A 397 25.49 -5.53 -4.90
N ILE A 398 24.60 -4.55 -5.11
CA ILE A 398 24.38 -3.46 -4.14
C ILE A 398 24.01 -4.02 -2.77
N SER A 399 23.06 -4.97 -2.72
CA SER A 399 22.65 -5.63 -1.49
C SER A 399 23.82 -6.31 -0.76
N LYS A 400 24.69 -7.01 -1.50
CA LYS A 400 25.90 -7.64 -0.93
C LYS A 400 26.87 -6.63 -0.35
N MET A 401 27.10 -5.50 -1.05
CA MET A 401 27.97 -4.43 -0.56
C MET A 401 27.45 -3.80 0.72
N LEU A 402 26.13 -3.67 0.85
CA LEU A 402 25.50 -3.21 2.10
C LEU A 402 25.73 -4.20 3.24
N ASP A 403 25.59 -5.52 3.01
CA ASP A 403 25.89 -6.52 4.04
C ASP A 403 27.32 -6.41 4.55
N ASP A 404 28.27 -6.28 3.61
CA ASP A 404 29.68 -6.13 3.92
C ASP A 404 29.97 -4.83 4.72
N THR A 405 29.11 -3.81 4.58
CA THR A 405 29.19 -2.57 5.35
C THR A 405 28.58 -2.73 6.74
N TYR A 406 27.45 -3.43 6.89
CA TYR A 406 26.76 -3.59 8.16
C TYR A 406 27.47 -4.52 9.14
N LEU A 407 28.06 -5.62 8.67
CA LEU A 407 28.73 -6.62 9.54
C LEU A 407 29.81 -6.03 10.46
N PRO A 408 30.72 -5.14 10.01
CA PRO A 408 31.64 -4.49 10.93
C PRO A 408 30.96 -3.38 11.76
N TYR A 409 29.91 -2.72 11.23
CA TYR A 409 29.27 -1.58 11.87
C TYR A 409 28.52 -1.94 13.16
N ILE A 410 27.90 -3.12 13.24
CA ILE A 410 27.19 -3.56 14.46
C ILE A 410 28.08 -3.53 15.70
N LYS A 411 29.38 -3.78 15.56
CA LYS A 411 30.36 -3.81 16.68
C LYS A 411 30.53 -2.44 17.36
N PHE A 412 30.16 -1.35 16.67
CA PHE A 412 30.28 -0.01 17.24
C PHE A 412 29.15 0.36 18.21
N TRP A 413 27.99 -0.31 18.12
CA TRP A 413 26.84 0.07 18.93
C TRP A 413 26.15 -1.08 19.67
N VAL A 414 26.14 -2.29 19.13
CA VAL A 414 25.57 -3.48 19.77
C VAL A 414 26.49 -3.94 20.89
N SER A 415 25.93 -4.29 22.05
CA SER A 415 26.72 -4.80 23.18
C SER A 415 27.46 -6.09 22.82
N ASN A 416 28.60 -6.35 23.46
CA ASN A 416 29.39 -7.53 23.14
C ASN A 416 28.61 -8.86 23.36
N LYS A 417 27.60 -8.86 24.24
CA LYS A 417 26.72 -10.00 24.49
C LYS A 417 25.78 -10.28 23.31
N ASP A 418 25.33 -9.23 22.62
CA ASP A 418 24.33 -9.30 21.59
C ASP A 418 24.93 -9.40 20.17
N ILE A 419 26.24 -9.14 20.00
CA ILE A 419 26.92 -9.22 18.70
C ILE A 419 26.68 -10.56 17.99
N PRO A 420 26.80 -11.74 18.66
CA PRO A 420 26.58 -13.01 17.96
C PRO A 420 25.18 -13.13 17.35
N GLU A 421 24.15 -12.68 18.07
CA GLU A 421 22.77 -12.70 17.55
C GLU A 421 22.58 -11.70 16.42
N ALA A 422 23.10 -10.48 16.55
CA ALA A 422 23.06 -9.48 15.49
C ALA A 422 23.77 -9.96 14.20
N GLU A 423 24.95 -10.59 14.33
CA GLU A 423 25.64 -11.20 13.19
C GLU A 423 24.83 -12.35 12.58
N ASN A 424 24.23 -13.21 13.40
CA ASN A 424 23.38 -14.30 12.91
C ASN A 424 22.17 -13.76 12.16
N LYS A 425 21.49 -12.73 12.69
CA LYS A 425 20.36 -12.08 12.00
C LYS A 425 20.74 -11.51 10.64
N LEU A 426 21.88 -10.83 10.54
CA LEU A 426 22.36 -10.30 9.27
C LEU A 426 22.74 -11.41 8.26
N LYS A 427 23.39 -12.47 8.74
CA LYS A 427 23.82 -13.60 7.89
C LYS A 427 22.66 -14.47 7.43
N SER A 428 21.61 -14.63 8.26
CA SER A 428 20.40 -15.41 7.95
C SER A 428 19.29 -14.57 7.31
N LEU A 429 19.51 -13.27 7.10
CA LEU A 429 18.52 -12.39 6.47
C LEU A 429 18.20 -12.84 5.05
N VAL A 430 17.00 -13.37 4.84
CA VAL A 430 16.52 -13.80 3.52
C VAL A 430 16.21 -12.57 2.67
N LYS A 431 16.69 -12.55 1.43
CA LYS A 431 16.53 -11.42 0.51
C LYS A 431 15.86 -11.87 -0.78
N ASN A 432 14.57 -11.64 -0.86
CA ASN A 432 13.77 -11.89 -2.04
C ASN A 432 13.79 -10.63 -2.92
N ILE A 433 14.57 -10.66 -3.99
CA ILE A 433 14.74 -9.51 -4.90
C ILE A 433 14.27 -9.88 -6.30
N GLY A 434 13.32 -9.12 -6.84
CA GLY A 434 12.74 -9.28 -8.17
C GLY A 434 11.39 -9.98 -8.11
N TYR A 435 11.36 -11.27 -8.38
CA TYR A 435 10.14 -12.08 -8.46
C TYR A 435 10.43 -13.56 -8.21
N PRO A 436 9.43 -14.37 -7.79
CA PRO A 436 9.51 -15.81 -7.68
C PRO A 436 9.70 -16.45 -9.08
N SER A 437 10.58 -17.44 -9.20
CA SER A 437 10.93 -18.07 -10.47
C SER A 437 9.74 -18.67 -11.23
N TRP A 438 8.76 -19.20 -10.48
CA TRP A 438 7.56 -19.83 -11.04
C TRP A 438 6.67 -18.86 -11.82
N MET A 439 6.74 -17.56 -11.53
CA MET A 439 5.92 -16.55 -12.22
C MET A 439 6.25 -16.41 -13.70
N LYS A 440 7.42 -16.88 -14.14
CA LYS A 440 7.77 -16.98 -15.58
C LYS A 440 7.19 -18.21 -16.28
N LEU A 441 6.57 -19.14 -15.56
CA LEU A 441 6.10 -20.41 -16.09
C LEU A 441 4.60 -20.34 -16.46
N PRO A 442 4.21 -20.21 -17.75
CA PRO A 442 2.81 -20.10 -18.14
C PRO A 442 1.95 -21.29 -17.66
N ALA A 443 2.52 -22.49 -17.61
CA ALA A 443 1.78 -23.69 -17.17
C ALA A 443 1.32 -23.60 -15.72
N LYS A 444 2.16 -23.08 -14.79
CA LYS A 444 1.78 -22.87 -13.39
C LYS A 444 0.69 -21.79 -13.26
N LEU A 445 0.84 -20.72 -14.04
CA LEU A 445 -0.13 -19.63 -14.06
C LEU A 445 -1.49 -20.10 -14.60
N ASN A 446 -1.50 -20.87 -15.68
CA ASN A 446 -2.72 -21.44 -16.25
C ASN A 446 -3.42 -22.36 -15.25
N ALA A 447 -2.68 -23.22 -14.55
CA ALA A 447 -3.22 -24.11 -13.51
C ALA A 447 -3.84 -23.32 -12.36
N LEU A 448 -3.22 -22.21 -11.93
CA LEU A 448 -3.74 -21.34 -10.86
C LEU A 448 -5.10 -20.75 -11.22
N TYR A 449 -5.28 -20.31 -12.46
CA TYR A 449 -6.53 -19.68 -12.93
C TYR A 449 -7.48 -20.64 -13.63
N ASP A 450 -7.18 -21.94 -13.74
CA ASP A 450 -8.09 -22.93 -14.35
C ASP A 450 -9.49 -22.93 -13.71
N PRO A 451 -9.62 -22.84 -12.36
CA PRO A 451 -10.95 -22.82 -11.72
C PRO A 451 -11.75 -21.54 -11.94
N LEU A 452 -11.14 -20.44 -12.41
CA LEU A 452 -11.82 -19.17 -12.66
C LEU A 452 -12.70 -19.28 -13.90
N ILE A 453 -14.01 -19.04 -13.75
CA ILE A 453 -15.00 -19.07 -14.82
C ILE A 453 -15.37 -17.64 -15.22
N ILE A 454 -15.11 -17.27 -16.48
CA ILE A 454 -15.53 -16.01 -17.07
C ILE A 454 -16.81 -16.25 -17.89
N ASN A 455 -17.91 -15.59 -17.51
CA ASN A 455 -19.11 -15.54 -18.33
C ASN A 455 -18.96 -14.39 -19.34
N GLU A 456 -18.76 -14.73 -20.61
CA GLU A 456 -18.44 -13.76 -21.66
C GLU A 456 -19.61 -12.81 -22.00
N THR A 457 -20.82 -13.14 -21.56
CA THR A 457 -22.04 -12.36 -21.85
C THR A 457 -22.62 -11.70 -20.60
N ASP A 458 -22.11 -12.01 -19.40
CA ASP A 458 -22.64 -11.49 -18.14
C ASP A 458 -21.52 -11.13 -17.18
N TYR A 459 -21.25 -9.82 -17.09
CA TYR A 459 -20.19 -9.30 -16.23
C TYR A 459 -20.52 -9.50 -14.74
N PHE A 460 -21.76 -9.27 -14.33
CA PHE A 460 -22.12 -9.43 -12.92
C PHE A 460 -21.97 -10.89 -12.46
N GLN A 461 -22.42 -11.86 -13.29
CA GLN A 461 -22.17 -13.28 -13.01
C GLN A 461 -20.68 -13.60 -12.95
N THR A 462 -19.87 -12.94 -13.77
CA THR A 462 -18.40 -13.09 -13.73
C THR A 462 -17.82 -12.60 -12.40
N LEU A 463 -18.32 -11.50 -11.84
CA LEU A 463 -17.91 -11.03 -10.50
C LEU A 463 -18.28 -12.05 -9.40
N ILE A 464 -19.44 -12.66 -9.46
CA ILE A 464 -19.84 -13.75 -8.53
C ILE A 464 -18.91 -14.96 -8.69
N ASN A 465 -18.59 -15.36 -9.91
CA ASN A 465 -17.64 -16.45 -10.17
C ASN A 465 -16.23 -16.12 -9.63
N ALA A 466 -15.80 -14.86 -9.74
CA ALA A 466 -14.54 -14.37 -9.18
C ALA A 466 -14.54 -14.44 -7.65
N ALA A 467 -15.66 -14.12 -6.98
CA ALA A 467 -15.80 -14.27 -5.54
C ALA A 467 -15.68 -15.75 -5.11
N GLN A 468 -16.32 -16.66 -5.85
CA GLN A 468 -16.20 -18.10 -5.62
C GLN A 468 -14.77 -18.61 -5.85
N PHE A 469 -14.10 -18.14 -6.89
CA PHE A 469 -12.69 -18.41 -7.14
C PHE A 469 -11.80 -17.96 -5.97
N LYS A 470 -12.01 -16.74 -5.47
CA LYS A 470 -11.28 -16.22 -4.31
C LYS A 470 -11.50 -17.07 -3.06
N ARG A 471 -12.75 -17.53 -2.82
CA ARG A 471 -13.04 -18.49 -1.74
C ARG A 471 -12.23 -19.76 -1.90
N GLY A 472 -12.15 -20.32 -3.13
CA GLY A 472 -11.29 -21.46 -3.44
C GLY A 472 -9.83 -21.22 -3.11
N GLN A 473 -9.29 -20.05 -3.47
CA GLN A 473 -7.91 -19.67 -3.14
C GLN A 473 -7.65 -19.62 -1.62
N ILE A 474 -8.60 -19.08 -0.82
CA ILE A 474 -8.48 -19.08 0.64
C ILE A 474 -8.44 -20.52 1.18
N ARG A 475 -9.35 -21.39 0.71
CA ARG A 475 -9.38 -22.79 1.09
C ARG A 475 -8.05 -23.48 0.76
N ASP A 476 -7.59 -23.33 -0.46
CA ASP A 476 -6.37 -24.00 -0.93
C ASP A 476 -5.12 -23.50 -0.19
N ALA A 477 -5.08 -22.20 0.14
CA ALA A 477 -3.99 -21.61 0.94
C ALA A 477 -3.95 -22.14 2.38
N ILE A 478 -5.10 -22.49 2.98
CA ILE A 478 -5.18 -23.03 4.35
C ILE A 478 -4.92 -24.54 4.38
N LEU A 479 -5.44 -25.27 3.41
CA LEU A 479 -5.38 -26.75 3.43
C LEU A 479 -4.07 -27.32 2.88
N ASN A 480 -3.31 -26.54 2.13
CA ASN A 480 -2.03 -26.97 1.58
C ASN A 480 -0.85 -26.34 2.33
N PRO A 481 0.30 -27.04 2.38
CA PRO A 481 1.53 -26.44 2.90
C PRO A 481 1.87 -25.16 2.11
N ARG A 482 2.37 -24.17 2.83
CA ARG A 482 2.85 -22.93 2.22
C ARG A 482 4.02 -23.24 1.28
N ASN A 483 4.02 -22.62 0.13
CA ASN A 483 5.16 -22.65 -0.77
C ASN A 483 6.12 -21.50 -0.40
N ASP A 484 7.38 -21.79 -0.09
CA ASP A 484 8.40 -20.79 0.24
C ASP A 484 8.68 -19.80 -0.91
N GLU A 485 8.31 -20.17 -2.14
CA GLU A 485 8.37 -19.29 -3.31
C GLU A 485 7.15 -18.34 -3.41
N ASP A 486 6.14 -18.47 -2.56
CA ASP A 486 5.01 -17.53 -2.52
C ASP A 486 5.38 -16.33 -1.64
N TRP A 487 5.70 -15.22 -2.29
CA TRP A 487 6.11 -14.00 -1.58
C TRP A 487 4.93 -13.24 -0.96
N ASN A 488 3.69 -13.58 -1.31
CA ASN A 488 2.45 -12.95 -0.84
C ASN A 488 2.43 -11.43 -1.00
N ILE A 489 3.10 -10.93 -2.04
CA ILE A 489 3.11 -9.52 -2.40
C ILE A 489 2.87 -9.38 -3.90
N ASP A 490 2.35 -8.25 -4.29
CA ASP A 490 2.21 -7.81 -5.67
C ASP A 490 3.59 -7.41 -6.24
N ILE A 491 4.08 -8.18 -7.21
CA ILE A 491 5.43 -8.02 -7.79
C ILE A 491 5.56 -6.75 -8.64
N MET A 492 4.45 -6.31 -9.20
CA MET A 492 4.40 -5.11 -10.05
C MET A 492 4.43 -3.81 -9.23
N ARG A 493 4.14 -3.85 -7.91
CA ARG A 493 4.09 -2.66 -7.06
C ARG A 493 5.49 -2.20 -6.62
N ALA A 494 5.65 -0.88 -6.50
CA ALA A 494 6.87 -0.25 -6.00
C ALA A 494 6.89 -0.21 -4.46
N ARG A 495 6.74 -1.37 -3.82
CA ARG A 495 6.62 -1.47 -2.36
C ARG A 495 7.46 -2.61 -1.81
N GLU A 496 8.50 -2.25 -1.09
CA GLU A 496 9.33 -3.18 -0.33
C GLU A 496 8.66 -3.57 1.00
N VAL A 497 9.04 -4.74 1.52
CA VAL A 497 8.55 -5.28 2.81
C VAL A 497 9.72 -5.89 3.57
N TYR A 498 9.85 -5.54 4.87
CA TYR A 498 10.61 -6.31 5.84
C TYR A 498 9.64 -7.11 6.72
N ASN A 499 9.81 -8.44 6.74
CA ASN A 499 9.05 -9.34 7.60
C ASN A 499 9.96 -9.86 8.74
N PRO A 500 9.79 -9.36 9.98
CA PRO A 500 10.64 -9.79 11.10
C PRO A 500 10.43 -11.23 11.53
N SER A 501 9.21 -11.79 11.39
CA SER A 501 8.89 -13.18 11.76
C SER A 501 9.53 -14.24 10.85
N GLU A 502 9.95 -13.84 9.64
CA GLU A 502 10.72 -14.68 8.73
C GLU A 502 12.18 -14.24 8.60
N ASN A 503 12.59 -13.19 9.29
CA ASN A 503 13.86 -12.49 9.07
C ASN A 503 14.13 -12.28 7.57
N LYS A 504 13.15 -11.68 6.87
CA LYS A 504 13.10 -11.59 5.40
C LYS A 504 12.83 -10.18 4.91
N ILE A 505 13.52 -9.76 3.85
CA ILE A 505 13.18 -8.56 3.07
C ILE A 505 12.74 -8.96 1.67
N ILE A 506 11.76 -8.24 1.12
CA ILE A 506 11.23 -8.47 -0.21
C ILE A 506 11.28 -7.17 -1.01
N TYR A 507 11.97 -7.19 -2.13
CA TYR A 507 12.08 -6.10 -3.11
C TYR A 507 11.50 -6.56 -4.44
N PRO A 508 10.21 -6.28 -4.72
CA PRO A 508 9.56 -6.74 -5.94
C PRO A 508 10.13 -6.05 -7.19
N ALA A 509 9.98 -6.69 -8.34
CA ALA A 509 10.48 -6.16 -9.62
C ALA A 509 9.92 -4.76 -9.95
N GLY A 510 8.72 -4.44 -9.47
CA GLY A 510 8.06 -3.15 -9.69
C GLY A 510 8.83 -1.94 -9.18
N ILE A 511 9.57 -2.07 -8.07
CA ILE A 511 10.40 -0.97 -7.55
C ILE A 511 11.78 -0.90 -8.25
N LEU A 512 12.21 -1.98 -8.92
CA LEU A 512 13.52 -2.05 -9.57
C LEU A 512 13.51 -1.41 -10.96
N ARG A 513 12.92 -0.21 -11.04
CA ARG A 513 12.79 0.64 -12.21
C ARG A 513 12.98 2.11 -11.83
N MET A 514 13.23 2.96 -12.86
CA MET A 514 13.28 4.42 -12.64
C MET A 514 11.99 4.91 -11.95
N PRO A 515 12.09 5.84 -10.98
CA PRO A 515 13.30 6.57 -10.58
C PRO A 515 14.13 5.88 -9.48
N PHE A 516 13.73 4.70 -8.98
CA PHE A 516 14.42 4.03 -7.86
C PHE A 516 15.69 3.31 -8.32
N TYR A 517 15.63 2.65 -9.48
CA TYR A 517 16.73 1.84 -9.96
C TYR A 517 16.75 1.70 -11.50
N ASP A 518 17.94 1.66 -12.05
CA ASP A 518 18.23 1.19 -13.42
C ASP A 518 19.72 0.80 -13.48
N LYS A 519 20.06 -0.35 -14.09
CA LYS A 519 21.45 -0.82 -14.18
C LYS A 519 22.38 0.19 -14.87
N ASP A 520 21.84 1.01 -15.76
CA ASP A 520 22.58 2.00 -16.54
C ASP A 520 22.63 3.39 -15.87
N ASN A 521 22.06 3.53 -14.66
CA ASN A 521 22.20 4.74 -13.85
C ASN A 521 23.62 4.90 -13.36
N LYS A 522 24.00 6.13 -13.05
CA LYS A 522 25.17 6.40 -12.22
C LYS A 522 25.05 5.70 -10.87
N VAL A 523 26.15 5.14 -10.39
CA VAL A 523 26.14 4.32 -9.17
C VAL A 523 25.64 5.13 -7.97
N TYR A 524 25.98 6.43 -7.87
CA TYR A 524 25.48 7.31 -6.79
C TYR A 524 23.95 7.46 -6.82
N ILE A 525 23.29 7.43 -7.99
CA ILE A 525 21.83 7.48 -8.09
C ILE A 525 21.23 6.20 -7.51
N ASN A 526 21.74 5.04 -7.95
CA ASN A 526 21.23 3.75 -7.49
C ASN A 526 21.45 3.55 -5.99
N PHE A 527 22.63 3.93 -5.45
CA PHE A 527 22.86 3.85 -4.00
C PHE A 527 22.05 4.88 -3.22
N GLY A 528 21.84 6.09 -3.75
CA GLY A 528 21.00 7.10 -3.14
C GLY A 528 19.53 6.66 -3.03
N ALA A 529 18.96 6.12 -4.09
CA ALA A 529 17.55 5.69 -4.14
C ALA A 529 17.37 4.26 -3.56
N ILE A 530 17.54 3.21 -4.41
CA ILE A 530 17.27 1.82 -3.98
C ILE A 530 18.26 1.34 -2.91
N GLY A 531 19.52 1.79 -2.96
CA GLY A 531 20.53 1.42 -1.98
C GLY A 531 20.18 1.91 -0.57
N SER A 532 19.68 3.14 -0.43
CA SER A 532 19.23 3.67 0.86
C SER A 532 17.98 2.92 1.37
N SER A 533 17.07 2.53 0.48
CA SER A 533 15.92 1.71 0.84
C SER A 533 16.33 0.32 1.33
N LEU A 534 17.21 -0.39 0.60
CA LEU A 534 17.77 -1.67 1.02
C LEU A 534 18.51 -1.57 2.34
N SER A 535 19.32 -0.51 2.52
CA SER A 535 20.05 -0.21 3.75
C SER A 535 19.10 -0.05 4.93
N LYS A 536 17.99 0.67 4.77
CA LYS A 536 16.95 0.83 5.80
C LYS A 536 16.38 -0.52 6.24
N ASP A 537 16.09 -1.43 5.30
CA ASP A 537 15.47 -2.71 5.66
C ASP A 537 16.48 -3.69 6.25
N ILE A 538 17.74 -3.66 5.82
CA ILE A 538 18.85 -4.37 6.51
C ILE A 538 18.99 -3.84 7.94
N ALA A 539 18.98 -2.52 8.12
CA ALA A 539 18.99 -1.90 9.44
C ALA A 539 17.80 -2.34 10.30
N SER A 540 16.61 -2.45 9.68
CA SER A 540 15.37 -2.86 10.37
C SER A 540 15.47 -4.27 10.97
N SER A 541 16.31 -5.15 10.42
CA SER A 541 16.49 -6.50 10.99
C SER A 541 17.20 -6.48 12.35
N ILE A 542 18.03 -5.50 12.62
CA ILE A 542 18.86 -5.41 13.84
C ILE A 542 18.47 -4.26 14.79
N ASN A 543 17.59 -3.35 14.36
CA ASN A 543 17.09 -2.24 15.19
C ASN A 543 15.69 -2.55 15.80
N LYS A 544 14.93 -1.52 16.21
CA LYS A 544 13.64 -1.67 16.92
C LYS A 544 12.64 -2.63 16.26
N PRO A 545 12.38 -2.60 14.93
CA PRO A 545 11.51 -3.58 14.31
C PRO A 545 11.97 -5.02 14.48
N GLY A 546 13.28 -5.26 14.40
CA GLY A 546 13.86 -6.60 14.44
C GLY A 546 14.29 -7.09 15.83
N LYS A 547 14.31 -6.21 16.86
CA LYS A 547 14.80 -6.58 18.20
C LYS A 547 13.94 -7.64 18.91
N ASP A 548 12.65 -7.68 18.60
CA ASP A 548 11.69 -8.59 19.25
C ASP A 548 11.55 -9.93 18.51
N TYR A 549 12.42 -10.18 17.51
CA TYR A 549 12.50 -11.42 16.75
C TYR A 549 13.95 -11.84 16.58
N ASP A 550 14.27 -13.07 16.89
CA ASP A 550 15.63 -13.59 16.73
C ASP A 550 15.99 -13.96 15.28
N SER A 551 17.18 -14.52 15.08
CA SER A 551 17.70 -14.90 13.75
C SER A 551 16.90 -15.98 13.03
N THR A 552 16.04 -16.71 13.76
CA THR A 552 15.12 -17.72 13.21
C THR A 552 13.73 -17.15 12.91
N GLY A 553 13.47 -15.88 13.29
CA GLY A 553 12.16 -15.25 13.20
C GLY A 553 11.25 -15.51 14.42
N ALA A 554 11.72 -16.24 15.43
CA ALA A 554 10.96 -16.48 16.65
C ALA A 554 10.82 -15.19 17.48
N LYS A 555 9.62 -14.94 18.02
CA LYS A 555 9.33 -13.75 18.83
C LYS A 555 10.10 -13.81 20.16
N ARG A 556 11.22 -13.11 20.21
CA ARG A 556 12.12 -13.03 21.37
C ARG A 556 12.92 -11.73 21.33
N ASN A 557 12.80 -10.90 22.36
CA ASN A 557 13.66 -9.73 22.49
C ASN A 557 15.11 -10.20 22.76
N TRP A 558 16.00 -9.95 21.79
CA TRP A 558 17.40 -10.36 21.89
C TRP A 558 18.33 -9.24 22.35
N TRP A 559 17.83 -7.99 22.48
CA TRP A 559 18.63 -6.90 22.99
C TRP A 559 18.85 -6.99 24.50
N SER A 560 20.09 -6.82 24.92
CA SER A 560 20.41 -6.54 26.32
C SER A 560 20.04 -5.10 26.68
N SER A 561 19.99 -4.82 28.00
CA SER A 561 19.77 -3.45 28.50
C SER A 561 20.84 -2.45 28.01
N GLU A 562 22.05 -2.91 27.75
CA GLU A 562 23.16 -2.09 27.25
C GLU A 562 22.94 -1.69 25.80
N THR A 563 22.53 -2.62 24.92
CA THR A 563 22.17 -2.30 23.52
C THR A 563 20.96 -1.38 23.48
N GLN A 564 19.92 -1.64 24.29
CA GLN A 564 18.73 -0.79 24.39
C GLN A 564 19.13 0.63 24.83
N ALA A 565 19.96 0.79 25.85
CA ALA A 565 20.41 2.11 26.34
C ALA A 565 21.20 2.89 25.27
N THR A 566 22.04 2.21 24.49
CA THR A 566 22.78 2.83 23.38
C THR A 566 21.81 3.36 22.31
N TYR A 567 20.80 2.59 21.96
CA TYR A 567 19.79 2.99 20.97
C TYR A 567 18.91 4.15 21.50
N ASP A 568 18.52 4.09 22.76
CA ASP A 568 17.71 5.16 23.40
C ASP A 568 18.46 6.50 23.47
N LYS A 569 19.77 6.49 23.71
CA LYS A 569 20.63 7.69 23.63
C LYS A 569 20.63 8.27 22.22
N PHE A 570 20.72 7.42 21.20
CA PHE A 570 20.66 7.84 19.81
C PHE A 570 19.32 8.49 19.48
N GLU A 571 18.19 7.89 19.87
CA GLU A 571 16.86 8.49 19.67
C GLU A 571 16.68 9.80 20.44
N THR A 572 17.23 9.90 21.65
CA THR A 572 17.18 11.13 22.45
C THR A 572 17.95 12.26 21.73
N CYS A 573 19.13 11.96 21.20
CA CYS A 573 19.88 12.92 20.39
C CYS A 573 19.08 13.39 19.15
N LEU A 574 18.37 12.49 18.48
CA LEU A 574 17.55 12.85 17.31
C LEU A 574 16.38 13.77 17.69
N GLN A 575 15.83 13.67 18.91
CA GLN A 575 14.80 14.59 19.39
C GLN A 575 15.28 16.03 19.40
N ASP A 576 16.54 16.25 19.76
CA ASP A 576 17.15 17.59 19.81
C ASP A 576 17.39 18.20 18.41
N LYS A 577 17.46 17.37 17.38
CA LYS A 577 17.61 17.79 15.97
C LYS A 577 16.28 18.15 15.31
N LEU A 578 15.15 17.69 15.87
CA LEU A 578 13.82 17.99 15.33
C LEU A 578 13.37 19.42 15.71
N PRO A 579 12.65 20.11 14.81
CA PRO A 579 12.10 21.42 15.11
C PRO A 579 11.01 21.31 16.21
N ASP A 580 10.73 22.41 16.91
CA ASP A 580 9.67 22.43 17.89
C ASP A 580 8.28 22.42 17.24
N GLN A 581 8.17 23.01 16.07
CA GLN A 581 6.94 23.10 15.27
C GLN A 581 7.25 23.06 13.79
N VAL A 582 6.24 22.70 13.00
CA VAL A 582 6.24 22.75 11.53
C VAL A 582 5.20 23.77 11.08
N SER A 583 5.62 24.72 10.26
CA SER A 583 4.73 25.72 9.65
C SER A 583 4.07 25.12 8.42
N VAL A 584 2.75 25.04 8.42
CA VAL A 584 1.96 24.52 7.30
C VAL A 584 1.13 25.65 6.71
N LYS A 585 1.41 25.99 5.45
CA LYS A 585 0.64 27.01 4.72
C LYS A 585 -0.60 26.35 4.11
N LYS A 586 -1.79 26.79 4.50
CA LYS A 586 -3.07 26.34 3.96
C LYS A 586 -3.38 26.94 2.60
N THR A 587 -4.36 26.33 1.91
CA THR A 587 -4.82 26.80 0.58
C THR A 587 -5.42 28.20 0.60
N ASP A 588 -5.97 28.64 1.74
CA ASP A 588 -6.47 30.00 1.95
C ASP A 588 -5.35 31.02 2.24
N GLY A 589 -4.09 30.59 2.27
CA GLY A 589 -2.92 31.40 2.56
C GLY A 589 -2.59 31.54 4.05
N THR A 590 -3.41 31.02 4.96
CA THR A 590 -3.11 31.01 6.40
C THR A 590 -1.96 30.06 6.71
N VAL A 591 -1.12 30.42 7.71
CA VAL A 591 -0.04 29.56 8.20
C VAL A 591 -0.43 29.01 9.56
N VAL A 592 -0.37 27.69 9.69
CA VAL A 592 -0.64 26.99 10.95
C VAL A 592 0.64 26.40 11.48
N GLU A 593 1.00 26.76 12.72
CA GLU A 593 2.14 26.17 13.42
C GLU A 593 1.69 24.92 14.16
N VAL A 594 2.26 23.77 13.80
CA VAL A 594 1.91 22.47 14.35
C VAL A 594 3.03 21.94 15.23
N PRO A 595 2.79 21.74 16.54
CA PRO A 595 3.83 21.21 17.44
C PRO A 595 4.28 19.81 17.03
N VAL A 596 5.60 19.59 17.01
CA VAL A 596 6.22 18.32 16.62
C VAL A 596 6.25 17.36 17.81
N PRO A 597 5.69 16.14 17.70
CA PRO A 597 5.79 15.10 18.71
C PRO A 597 7.18 14.44 18.66
N LYS A 598 8.24 15.17 19.09
CA LYS A 598 9.65 14.84 18.91
C LYS A 598 10.01 13.40 19.26
N LYS A 599 9.51 12.87 20.40
CA LYS A 599 9.80 11.49 20.83
C LYS A 599 9.28 10.46 19.81
N SER A 600 8.04 10.65 19.32
CA SER A 600 7.46 9.76 18.33
C SER A 600 8.17 9.85 16.99
N PHE A 601 8.50 11.07 16.55
CA PHE A 601 9.17 11.30 15.27
C PHE A 601 10.60 10.79 15.27
N ALA A 602 11.36 11.02 16.36
CA ALA A 602 12.71 10.48 16.51
C ALA A 602 12.71 8.95 16.45
N SER A 603 11.75 8.29 17.11
CA SER A 603 11.63 6.83 17.09
C SER A 603 11.29 6.29 15.70
N GLN A 604 10.42 6.96 14.94
CA GLN A 604 10.09 6.55 13.55
C GLN A 604 11.27 6.83 12.59
N ALA A 605 12.02 7.92 12.79
CA ALA A 605 13.14 8.28 11.93
C ALA A 605 14.41 7.46 12.23
N SER A 606 14.62 7.03 13.48
CA SER A 606 15.83 6.35 13.94
C SER A 606 16.21 5.12 13.10
N GLN A 607 15.18 4.46 12.51
CA GLN A 607 15.37 3.29 11.65
C GLN A 607 16.11 3.62 10.34
N GLU A 608 16.02 4.85 9.84
CA GLU A 608 16.54 5.24 8.52
C GLU A 608 17.72 6.21 8.59
N VAL A 609 17.82 7.00 9.68
CA VAL A 609 18.82 8.06 9.79
C VAL A 609 20.25 7.55 9.57
N TYR A 610 20.65 6.45 10.21
CA TYR A 610 21.98 5.90 10.00
C TYR A 610 22.07 5.01 8.75
N ALA A 611 20.94 4.48 8.26
CA ALA A 611 20.92 3.62 7.10
C ALA A 611 21.33 4.34 5.81
N VAL A 612 20.99 5.62 5.68
CA VAL A 612 21.42 6.45 4.54
C VAL A 612 22.94 6.66 4.55
N ASP A 613 23.53 6.90 5.72
CA ASP A 613 25.00 7.01 5.85
C ASP A 613 25.70 5.66 5.58
N MET A 614 25.07 4.52 5.92
CA MET A 614 25.59 3.19 5.56
C MET A 614 25.54 2.96 4.04
N ALA A 615 24.46 3.36 3.38
CA ALA A 615 24.35 3.29 1.93
C ALA A 615 25.41 4.15 1.23
N LEU A 616 25.66 5.35 1.76
CA LEU A 616 26.73 6.22 1.27
C LEU A 616 28.12 5.60 1.49
N SER A 617 28.35 4.97 2.63
CA SER A 617 29.62 4.28 2.93
C SER A 617 29.85 3.11 1.98
N ALA A 618 28.78 2.32 1.68
CA ALA A 618 28.83 1.24 0.69
C ALA A 618 29.12 1.80 -0.72
N TYR A 619 28.49 2.92 -1.11
CA TYR A 619 28.78 3.60 -2.37
C TYR A 619 30.27 4.03 -2.48
N ILE A 620 30.79 4.68 -1.45
CA ILE A 620 32.18 5.14 -1.43
C ILE A 620 33.16 3.96 -1.55
N THR A 621 32.87 2.85 -0.86
CA THR A 621 33.66 1.63 -0.92
C THR A 621 33.60 1.00 -2.33
N ALA A 622 32.39 0.92 -2.91
CA ALA A 622 32.16 0.36 -4.25
C ALA A 622 32.91 1.10 -5.36
N THR A 623 33.08 2.42 -5.21
CA THR A 623 33.67 3.31 -6.23
C THR A 623 35.10 3.73 -5.92
N GLY A 624 35.72 3.20 -4.85
CA GLY A 624 37.09 3.56 -4.44
C GLY A 624 37.26 5.02 -4.03
N GLY A 625 36.20 5.64 -3.49
CA GLY A 625 36.20 7.04 -3.04
C GLY A 625 35.48 8.03 -3.94
N GLY A 626 34.89 7.55 -5.04
CA GLY A 626 34.04 8.31 -5.93
C GLY A 626 34.77 8.96 -7.10
N GLY A 627 34.71 8.39 -8.25
CA GLY A 627 35.30 8.89 -9.51
C GLY A 627 34.29 9.00 -10.65
N GLU A 628 32.99 8.87 -10.36
CA GLU A 628 31.98 8.98 -11.41
C GLU A 628 31.76 10.43 -11.84
N LEU A 629 31.63 10.62 -13.15
CA LEU A 629 31.32 11.92 -13.71
C LEU A 629 29.90 12.36 -13.28
N PRO A 630 29.73 13.60 -12.82
CA PRO A 630 28.43 14.14 -12.48
C PRO A 630 27.53 14.31 -13.73
N ILE A 631 26.21 14.33 -13.52
CA ILE A 631 25.24 14.65 -14.58
C ILE A 631 25.20 16.18 -14.79
N PRO A 632 24.83 16.64 -16.01
CA PRO A 632 24.90 18.06 -16.37
C PRO A 632 23.76 18.89 -15.78
N GLY A 633 23.93 20.22 -15.73
CA GLY A 633 22.84 21.19 -15.54
C GLY A 633 22.30 21.35 -14.12
N LEU A 634 22.92 20.75 -13.10
CA LEU A 634 22.53 20.92 -11.70
C LEU A 634 23.49 21.83 -10.95
N LYS A 635 22.97 22.67 -10.04
CA LYS A 635 23.75 23.57 -9.19
C LYS A 635 24.65 22.78 -8.22
N TYR A 636 24.13 21.70 -7.64
CA TYR A 636 24.85 20.80 -6.76
C TYR A 636 25.05 19.49 -7.54
N SER A 637 26.27 19.23 -7.96
CA SER A 637 26.58 18.20 -8.94
C SER A 637 27.67 17.22 -8.52
N SER A 638 28.24 17.33 -7.30
CA SER A 638 29.16 16.30 -6.84
C SER A 638 28.43 14.96 -6.72
N ALA A 639 29.14 13.85 -6.92
CA ALA A 639 28.55 12.52 -6.83
C ALA A 639 27.87 12.27 -5.46
N ARG A 640 28.41 12.82 -4.37
CA ARG A 640 27.82 12.71 -3.04
C ARG A 640 26.60 13.61 -2.87
N GLN A 641 26.61 14.82 -3.43
CA GLN A 641 25.41 15.67 -3.47
C GLN A 641 24.30 14.99 -4.24
N LEU A 642 24.60 14.42 -5.41
CA LEU A 642 23.62 13.69 -6.24
C LEU A 642 23.12 12.41 -5.58
N PHE A 643 23.93 11.74 -4.75
CA PHE A 643 23.46 10.64 -3.90
C PHE A 643 22.35 11.10 -2.96
N PHE A 644 22.55 12.21 -2.21
CA PHE A 644 21.53 12.72 -1.30
C PHE A 644 20.28 13.23 -2.03
N ILE A 645 20.46 13.88 -3.19
CA ILE A 645 19.32 14.33 -4.01
C ILE A 645 18.52 13.11 -4.50
N ALA A 646 19.17 12.04 -4.98
CA ALA A 646 18.50 10.80 -5.39
C ALA A 646 17.74 10.15 -4.22
N TYR A 647 18.35 10.12 -3.03
CA TYR A 647 17.67 9.67 -1.82
C TYR A 647 16.40 10.48 -1.56
N ALA A 648 16.50 11.81 -1.50
CA ALA A 648 15.36 12.67 -1.20
C ALA A 648 14.26 12.54 -2.27
N GLN A 649 14.63 12.51 -3.56
CA GLN A 649 13.68 12.36 -4.66
C GLN A 649 12.94 11.03 -4.66
N SER A 650 13.55 9.96 -4.17
CA SER A 650 12.86 8.68 -3.95
C SER A 650 11.76 8.76 -2.86
N GLN A 651 11.77 9.81 -2.04
CA GLN A 651 10.82 10.07 -0.95
C GLN A 651 9.77 11.13 -1.29
N CYS A 652 9.78 11.71 -2.51
CA CYS A 652 8.85 12.78 -2.85
C CYS A 652 7.39 12.31 -2.82
N ILE A 653 6.56 13.07 -2.10
CA ILE A 653 5.14 12.84 -1.92
C ILE A 653 4.42 14.19 -1.77
N TYR A 654 3.27 14.31 -2.40
CA TYR A 654 2.40 15.46 -2.23
C TYR A 654 1.42 15.21 -1.09
N TYR A 655 1.38 16.12 -0.13
CA TYR A 655 0.36 16.19 0.90
C TYR A 655 -0.40 17.51 0.77
N ASP A 656 -1.73 17.45 0.81
CA ASP A 656 -2.48 18.67 1.05
C ASP A 656 -2.22 19.18 2.48
N PRO A 657 -2.34 20.49 2.73
CA PRO A 657 -2.02 21.08 4.01
C PRO A 657 -2.79 20.50 5.21
N ASP A 658 -4.07 20.18 5.04
CA ASP A 658 -4.89 19.66 6.14
C ASP A 658 -4.48 18.21 6.48
N GLN A 659 -4.15 17.40 5.48
CA GLN A 659 -3.61 16.06 5.72
C GLN A 659 -2.26 16.12 6.43
N LEU A 660 -1.38 17.04 6.04
CA LEU A 660 -0.08 17.22 6.69
C LEU A 660 -0.25 17.60 8.18
N VAL A 661 -1.14 18.55 8.48
CA VAL A 661 -1.49 18.93 9.85
C VAL A 661 -2.01 17.71 10.63
N ASN A 662 -2.90 16.93 10.05
CA ASN A 662 -3.47 15.74 10.68
C ASN A 662 -2.41 14.66 10.93
N MET A 663 -1.51 14.40 9.98
CA MET A 663 -0.40 13.47 10.18
C MET A 663 0.43 13.83 11.42
N ILE A 664 0.83 15.10 11.56
CA ILE A 664 1.62 15.57 12.70
C ILE A 664 0.84 15.39 14.00
N LYS A 665 -0.41 15.82 14.03
CA LYS A 665 -1.31 15.69 15.22
C LYS A 665 -1.51 14.22 15.63
N PHE A 666 -1.61 13.31 14.65
CA PHE A 666 -1.71 11.85 14.89
C PHE A 666 -0.35 11.18 15.10
N ARG A 667 0.72 11.95 15.30
CA ARG A 667 2.08 11.46 15.55
C ARG A 667 2.65 10.58 14.43
N ARG A 668 2.21 10.78 13.19
CA ARG A 668 2.76 10.15 11.98
C ARG A 668 3.82 11.07 11.41
N LEU A 669 5.04 10.56 11.25
CA LEU A 669 6.19 11.33 10.75
C LEU A 669 6.02 11.62 9.25
N PRO A 670 5.89 12.90 8.83
CA PRO A 670 5.89 13.25 7.40
C PRO A 670 7.26 13.00 6.76
N LEU A 671 7.26 12.60 5.48
CA LEU A 671 8.52 12.34 4.75
C LEU A 671 9.39 13.60 4.62
N SER A 672 8.78 14.78 4.52
CA SER A 672 9.50 16.06 4.52
C SER A 672 10.34 16.24 5.79
N VAL A 673 9.72 16.07 6.95
CA VAL A 673 10.40 16.18 8.24
C VAL A 673 11.49 15.10 8.40
N LYS A 674 11.22 13.88 7.89
CA LYS A 674 12.19 12.78 7.94
C LYS A 674 13.43 13.07 7.09
N VAL A 675 13.25 13.48 5.85
CA VAL A 675 14.36 13.79 4.92
C VAL A 675 15.22 14.93 5.45
N ASP A 676 14.60 15.98 6.00
CA ASP A 676 15.32 17.11 6.61
C ASP A 676 16.10 16.69 7.86
N LEU A 677 15.52 15.82 8.69
CA LEU A 677 16.23 15.30 9.86
C LEU A 677 17.48 14.51 9.45
N ILE A 678 17.36 13.65 8.42
CA ILE A 678 18.47 12.86 7.89
C ILE A 678 19.56 13.77 7.33
N ALA A 679 19.21 14.78 6.54
CA ALA A 679 20.14 15.77 6.00
C ALA A 679 20.85 16.57 7.13
N LYS A 680 20.10 17.01 8.13
CA LYS A 680 20.66 17.74 9.30
C LYS A 680 21.55 16.85 10.17
N ASN A 681 21.29 15.55 10.22
CA ASN A 681 22.08 14.60 11.02
C ASN A 681 23.37 14.14 10.31
N SER A 682 23.38 14.04 8.98
CA SER A 682 24.54 13.55 8.23
C SER A 682 25.64 14.58 8.15
N ALA A 683 26.77 14.30 8.78
CA ALA A 683 27.96 15.16 8.72
C ALA A 683 28.51 15.30 7.29
N THR A 684 28.36 14.23 6.48
CA THR A 684 28.75 14.24 5.06
C THR A 684 27.86 15.18 4.26
N PHE A 685 26.53 15.13 4.48
CA PHE A 685 25.60 16.07 3.85
C PHE A 685 25.98 17.52 4.20
N GLN A 686 26.16 17.82 5.48
CA GLN A 686 26.47 19.15 5.96
C GLN A 686 27.77 19.70 5.34
N SER A 687 28.77 18.84 5.13
CA SER A 687 30.01 19.18 4.46
C SER A 687 29.86 19.41 2.97
N GLU A 688 29.19 18.49 2.27
CA GLU A 688 29.03 18.53 0.80
C GLU A 688 28.18 19.72 0.33
N PHE A 689 27.16 20.09 1.09
CA PHE A 689 26.30 21.25 0.78
C PHE A 689 26.81 22.55 1.42
N LEU A 690 27.97 22.53 2.08
CA LEU A 690 28.60 23.70 2.72
C LEU A 690 27.67 24.42 3.73
N CYS A 691 26.88 23.68 4.47
CA CYS A 691 25.86 24.25 5.36
C CYS A 691 26.42 25.08 6.51
N ASN A 692 27.68 24.89 6.88
CA ASN A 692 28.37 25.63 7.93
C ASN A 692 29.43 26.61 7.40
N GLY A 693 29.43 26.85 6.08
CA GLY A 693 30.42 27.68 5.40
C GLY A 693 31.64 26.91 4.90
N ILE A 694 32.38 27.53 3.98
CA ILE A 694 33.56 26.92 3.34
C ILE A 694 34.63 26.64 4.39
N GLY A 695 35.08 25.38 4.49
CA GLY A 695 36.15 24.96 5.42
C GLY A 695 35.71 24.79 6.89
N ALA A 696 34.43 25.04 7.21
CA ALA A 696 33.93 24.81 8.56
C ALA A 696 33.68 23.30 8.80
N ARG A 697 34.05 22.85 10.00
CA ARG A 697 33.78 21.47 10.41
C ARG A 697 32.31 21.34 10.76
N PRO A 698 31.57 20.37 10.15
CA PRO A 698 30.17 20.17 10.48
C PRO A 698 30.01 19.76 11.95
N PRO A 699 28.89 20.14 12.61
CA PRO A 699 28.61 19.65 13.94
C PRO A 699 28.45 18.12 13.91
N PRO A 700 28.83 17.43 14.99
CA PRO A 700 28.65 15.97 15.04
C PRO A 700 27.18 15.61 14.92
N GLY A 701 26.87 14.66 14.05
CA GLY A 701 25.57 14.05 13.96
C GLY A 701 25.31 13.11 15.15
N CYS A 702 24.04 12.79 15.37
CA CYS A 702 23.68 11.69 16.27
C CYS A 702 24.17 10.38 15.64
N THR A 703 24.91 9.60 16.38
CA THR A 703 25.51 8.35 15.90
C THR A 703 25.20 7.21 16.84
N LEU A 704 24.96 6.02 16.27
CA LEU A 704 24.90 4.77 17.05
C LEU A 704 26.34 4.37 17.41
N ARG A 705 26.74 4.67 18.64
CA ARG A 705 28.04 4.28 19.21
C ARG A 705 27.92 4.03 20.71
N LYS A 706 28.69 3.00 21.20
CA LYS A 706 28.82 2.72 22.63
C LYS A 706 29.40 3.89 23.38
#